data_87f708eb48d48d586036966cef98fbba
#
_entry.id   87f708eb48d48d586036966cef98fbba
#
_cell.length_a   1.000
_cell.length_b   1.000
_cell.length_c   1.000
_cell.angle_alpha   90.00
_cell.angle_beta   90.00
_cell.angle_gamma   90.00
#
_symmetry.space_group_name_H-M   'P 1'
#
loop_
_entity.id
_entity.type
_entity.pdbx_description
1 polymer ?
#
loop_
_entity_poly.entity_id
_entity_poly.type
_entity_poly.pdbx_seq_one_letter_code
_entity_poly.pdbx_strand_id
1 'polypeptide(L)'
;MQQEDDLRALAKIMDFLRAVSILLVVMNVYWYCYEAVLAWGVNIGVVDRILMNFDRTAHLFHSILYTKLFAVVLLALSCLGTTGVKDEKITWPRIGTALVAGFVLFFLNWWLLDLPLPLTVTVILYIATVAAGYVCLLMAGLWASRLLKNNLMDDPFNNENESFMQETRLLTNEYSVNLPTRFYYKKRWHNGWINILLPQRASIVLGTPGSGKSFAVVNSYIKQQIEKGYSMYIYDFKFADLSTIAYNHLMNHLDGYEVKPKFYVINFDDPRRSHRCNPIHPDFMEDITDAYESAYTIMLNLNKTWVQKQGDFFVESPIILFAAIIWYLKIYKGGKYCTFPHAVEFLNRRYEDIFPILSSYPELENYLSPFMDAWLGGAAEQLQGQIASAKIPLSRMISPQLYWVMSDSEFTLDINNPQEPKILCVGNNPDRQNIYGAALGLYNSRIVKLVNKKGKLKSSIIIDELPTIYFKGLDNLIATARSNKVAVLLGFQDFSQLVRDYGDKEAKVVMNTVGNIFSGQVVGETAKTLSERFGKVLQKRHSITINRNDKSTSINTQMDSLIPPSKISSLTQGMFVGSVADTFDERIEQKIFHCEIVVDAEKVKREEKAYKPIPVITDFTDENGKDCMKEMIQENYNRIKADVRQIVADELERIQNDPALAHLLQQK
;
A
#
# COMPACT_ATOMS: atom_id res chain seq x y z
N MET A 1 -39.05 -14.14 -14.91
CA MET A 1 -40.43 -14.66 -15.17
C MET A 1 -40.74 -15.85 -14.29
N GLN A 2 -40.12 -17.04 -14.40
CA GLN A 2 -40.44 -18.20 -13.59
C GLN A 2 -40.34 -17.98 -12.07
N GLN A 3 -39.31 -17.29 -11.59
CA GLN A 3 -39.09 -16.99 -10.16
C GLN A 3 -40.08 -15.95 -9.58
N GLU A 4 -40.65 -15.08 -10.40
CA GLU A 4 -41.72 -14.13 -10.00
C GLU A 4 -43.07 -14.82 -9.89
N ASP A 5 -43.36 -15.76 -10.77
CA ASP A 5 -44.59 -16.53 -10.73
C ASP A 5 -44.61 -17.45 -9.50
N ASP A 6 -43.46 -18.03 -9.14
CA ASP A 6 -43.32 -18.86 -7.93
C ASP A 6 -43.51 -18.04 -6.64
N LEU A 7 -42.99 -16.77 -6.59
CA LEU A 7 -43.17 -15.87 -5.44
C LEU A 7 -44.64 -15.41 -5.32
N ARG A 8 -45.32 -15.16 -6.43
CA ARG A 8 -46.77 -14.81 -6.45
C ARG A 8 -47.63 -15.99 -6.04
N ALA A 9 -47.29 -17.20 -6.49
CA ALA A 9 -47.95 -18.43 -6.07
C ALA A 9 -47.78 -18.65 -4.56
N LEU A 10 -46.58 -18.47 -4.04
CA LEU A 10 -46.30 -18.60 -2.61
C LEU A 10 -47.10 -17.58 -1.79
N ALA A 11 -47.19 -16.32 -2.22
CA ALA A 11 -47.95 -15.28 -1.54
C ALA A 11 -49.45 -15.63 -1.47
N LYS A 12 -50.04 -16.14 -2.56
CA LYS A 12 -51.44 -16.61 -2.58
C LYS A 12 -51.67 -17.79 -1.62
N ILE A 13 -50.74 -18.73 -1.52
CA ILE A 13 -50.82 -19.84 -0.57
C ILE A 13 -50.78 -19.31 0.88
N MET A 14 -49.95 -18.33 1.19
CA MET A 14 -49.84 -17.73 2.52
C MET A 14 -51.11 -16.96 2.91
N ASP A 15 -51.72 -16.24 1.96
CA ASP A 15 -52.98 -15.54 2.17
C ASP A 15 -54.13 -16.52 2.36
N PHE A 16 -54.14 -17.65 1.62
CA PHE A 16 -55.10 -18.74 1.81
C PHE A 16 -54.96 -19.36 3.20
N LEU A 17 -53.70 -19.70 3.63
CA LEU A 17 -53.48 -20.26 4.98
C LEU A 17 -53.94 -19.33 6.08
N ARG A 18 -53.75 -17.99 5.90
CA ARG A 18 -54.28 -16.97 6.84
C ARG A 18 -55.78 -16.93 6.88
N ALA A 19 -56.44 -16.95 5.71
CA ALA A 19 -57.90 -17.01 5.61
C ALA A 19 -58.48 -18.25 6.30
N VAL A 20 -57.88 -19.42 6.09
CA VAL A 20 -58.29 -20.67 6.77
C VAL A 20 -58.06 -20.57 8.28
N SER A 21 -56.94 -20.01 8.74
CA SER A 21 -56.71 -19.75 10.17
C SER A 21 -57.77 -18.86 10.81
N ILE A 22 -58.18 -17.76 10.16
CA ILE A 22 -59.27 -16.88 10.64
C ILE A 22 -60.59 -17.62 10.66
N LEU A 23 -60.89 -18.41 9.61
CA LEU A 23 -62.10 -19.18 9.53
C LEU A 23 -62.19 -20.16 10.70
N LEU A 24 -61.11 -20.87 11.04
CA LEU A 24 -61.05 -21.78 12.19
C LEU A 24 -61.32 -21.08 13.52
N VAL A 25 -60.79 -19.87 13.71
CA VAL A 25 -61.07 -19.06 14.92
C VAL A 25 -62.53 -18.68 14.98
N VAL A 26 -63.13 -18.26 13.87
CA VAL A 26 -64.60 -17.93 13.80
C VAL A 26 -65.43 -19.19 14.09
N MET A 27 -65.08 -20.33 13.53
CA MET A 27 -65.78 -21.60 13.79
C MET A 27 -65.65 -22.03 15.26
N ASN A 28 -64.46 -21.84 15.88
CA ASN A 28 -64.26 -22.10 17.29
C ASN A 28 -65.17 -21.21 18.18
N VAL A 29 -65.22 -19.94 17.90
CA VAL A 29 -66.09 -18.98 18.59
C VAL A 29 -67.57 -19.36 18.41
N TYR A 30 -68.03 -19.69 17.21
CA TYR A 30 -69.40 -20.10 16.91
C TYR A 30 -69.77 -21.37 17.70
N TRP A 31 -68.88 -22.37 17.75
CA TRP A 31 -69.11 -23.64 18.45
C TRP A 31 -69.23 -23.47 19.96
N TYR A 32 -68.32 -22.79 20.61
CA TYR A 32 -68.29 -22.63 22.07
C TYR A 32 -69.22 -21.56 22.60
N CYS A 33 -69.65 -20.62 21.76
CA CYS A 33 -70.64 -19.58 22.08
C CYS A 33 -72.03 -19.89 21.50
N TYR A 34 -72.34 -21.17 21.20
CA TYR A 34 -73.54 -21.59 20.48
C TYR A 34 -74.87 -21.16 21.20
N GLU A 35 -74.88 -21.16 22.53
CA GLU A 35 -76.07 -20.68 23.31
C GLU A 35 -76.36 -19.22 23.03
N ALA A 36 -75.34 -18.38 22.90
CA ALA A 36 -75.56 -16.97 22.56
C ALA A 36 -75.97 -16.79 21.08
N VAL A 37 -75.46 -17.62 20.18
CA VAL A 37 -75.83 -17.63 18.76
C VAL A 37 -77.32 -17.96 18.60
N LEU A 38 -77.83 -18.92 19.38
CA LEU A 38 -79.27 -19.26 19.44
C LEU A 38 -80.07 -18.13 20.03
N ALA A 39 -79.62 -17.51 21.15
CA ALA A 39 -80.33 -16.41 21.81
C ALA A 39 -80.43 -15.16 20.91
N TRP A 40 -79.47 -14.94 20.05
CA TRP A 40 -79.42 -13.82 19.10
C TRP A 40 -80.13 -14.13 17.77
N GLY A 41 -80.60 -15.36 17.55
CA GLY A 41 -81.27 -15.78 16.33
C GLY A 41 -80.42 -15.76 15.06
N VAL A 42 -79.09 -15.91 15.21
CA VAL A 42 -78.12 -15.87 14.10
C VAL A 42 -77.62 -17.27 13.70
N ASN A 43 -78.29 -18.34 14.20
CA ASN A 43 -77.93 -19.72 13.85
C ASN A 43 -78.24 -20.03 12.40
N ILE A 44 -77.29 -20.66 11.71
CA ILE A 44 -77.42 -21.09 10.30
C ILE A 44 -77.35 -22.59 10.24
N GLY A 45 -78.47 -23.26 9.97
CA GLY A 45 -78.56 -24.74 9.99
C GLY A 45 -77.66 -25.47 9.02
N VAL A 46 -77.16 -24.83 7.98
CA VAL A 46 -76.10 -25.38 7.11
C VAL A 46 -74.74 -25.39 7.79
N VAL A 47 -74.41 -24.32 8.52
CA VAL A 47 -73.15 -24.16 9.29
C VAL A 47 -73.12 -25.22 10.40
N ASP A 48 -74.24 -25.37 11.11
CA ASP A 48 -74.36 -26.34 12.20
C ASP A 48 -74.10 -27.80 11.70
N ARG A 49 -74.63 -28.19 10.56
CA ARG A 49 -74.37 -29.53 9.95
C ARG A 49 -72.87 -29.68 9.53
N ILE A 50 -72.31 -28.64 8.96
CA ILE A 50 -70.89 -28.65 8.55
C ILE A 50 -70.01 -28.82 9.78
N LEU A 51 -70.23 -28.04 10.84
CA LEU A 51 -69.44 -28.11 12.07
C LEU A 51 -69.57 -29.47 12.78
N MET A 52 -70.78 -30.02 12.87
CA MET A 52 -70.97 -31.33 13.43
C MET A 52 -70.27 -32.43 12.63
N ASN A 53 -70.23 -32.34 11.31
CA ASN A 53 -69.53 -33.28 10.46
C ASN A 53 -68.01 -33.16 10.64
N PHE A 54 -67.47 -31.95 10.74
CA PHE A 54 -66.06 -31.69 11.02
C PHE A 54 -65.64 -32.22 12.40
N ASP A 55 -66.50 -32.08 13.40
CA ASP A 55 -66.19 -32.61 14.74
C ASP A 55 -66.25 -34.14 14.74
N ARG A 56 -67.21 -34.76 14.06
CA ARG A 56 -67.23 -36.23 13.94
C ARG A 56 -66.11 -36.86 13.18
N THR A 57 -65.54 -36.15 12.17
CA THR A 57 -64.53 -36.71 11.28
C THR A 57 -63.13 -36.37 11.76
N ALA A 58 -62.88 -35.16 12.23
CA ALA A 58 -61.55 -34.61 12.59
C ALA A 58 -61.36 -34.38 14.09
N HIS A 59 -62.41 -34.55 14.90
CA HIS A 59 -62.43 -34.29 16.35
C HIS A 59 -61.90 -32.85 16.69
N LEU A 60 -62.10 -31.91 15.81
CA LEU A 60 -61.48 -30.59 15.83
C LEU A 60 -62.02 -29.73 16.97
N PHE A 61 -63.31 -29.91 17.35
CA PHE A 61 -63.97 -29.15 18.39
C PHE A 61 -64.09 -29.89 19.73
N HIS A 62 -63.43 -31.07 19.85
CA HIS A 62 -63.41 -31.83 21.10
C HIS A 62 -62.77 -31.09 22.26
N SER A 63 -61.83 -30.20 21.97
CA SER A 63 -61.23 -29.29 22.97
C SER A 63 -61.07 -27.88 22.37
N ILE A 64 -61.39 -26.84 23.15
CA ILE A 64 -61.22 -25.45 22.79
C ILE A 64 -59.78 -25.10 22.38
N LEU A 65 -58.80 -25.80 22.99
CA LEU A 65 -57.38 -25.62 22.76
C LEU A 65 -56.93 -26.21 21.42
N TYR A 66 -57.51 -27.34 20.96
CA TYR A 66 -57.07 -27.96 19.71
C TYR A 66 -57.30 -27.09 18.50
N THR A 67 -58.51 -26.54 18.37
CA THR A 67 -58.85 -25.65 17.24
C THR A 67 -58.03 -24.39 17.27
N LYS A 68 -57.79 -23.80 18.44
CA LYS A 68 -56.96 -22.59 18.64
C LYS A 68 -55.49 -22.90 18.29
N LEU A 69 -54.94 -24.02 18.71
CA LEU A 69 -53.58 -24.44 18.41
C LEU A 69 -53.38 -24.60 16.90
N PHE A 70 -54.35 -25.29 16.22
CA PHE A 70 -54.27 -25.52 14.79
C PHE A 70 -54.38 -24.20 14.01
N ALA A 71 -55.22 -23.28 14.44
CA ALA A 71 -55.33 -21.93 13.88
C ALA A 71 -54.01 -21.16 14.01
N VAL A 72 -53.33 -21.22 15.16
CA VAL A 72 -52.02 -20.55 15.38
C VAL A 72 -50.90 -21.17 14.56
N VAL A 73 -50.89 -22.51 14.37
CA VAL A 73 -49.92 -23.16 13.49
C VAL A 73 -50.05 -22.68 12.05
N LEU A 74 -51.29 -22.61 11.52
CA LEU A 74 -51.54 -22.07 10.19
C LEU A 74 -51.17 -20.59 10.09
N LEU A 75 -51.45 -19.81 11.14
CA LEU A 75 -51.05 -18.39 11.23
C LEU A 75 -49.51 -18.27 11.18
N ALA A 76 -48.79 -19.07 11.95
CA ALA A 76 -47.32 -19.04 11.98
C ALA A 76 -46.73 -19.39 10.59
N LEU A 77 -47.27 -20.43 9.94
CA LEU A 77 -46.88 -20.80 8.57
C LEU A 77 -47.16 -19.64 7.61
N SER A 78 -48.29 -18.94 7.72
CA SER A 78 -48.67 -17.83 6.86
C SER A 78 -47.72 -16.62 7.04
N CYS A 79 -47.08 -16.48 8.20
CA CYS A 79 -46.12 -15.39 8.47
C CYS A 79 -44.73 -15.61 7.84
N LEU A 80 -44.34 -16.85 7.51
CA LEU A 80 -43.05 -17.18 6.90
C LEU A 80 -42.87 -16.58 5.49
N GLY A 81 -43.96 -16.34 4.77
CA GLY A 81 -43.96 -15.77 3.42
C GLY A 81 -43.96 -14.24 3.34
N THR A 82 -44.07 -13.54 4.45
CA THR A 82 -44.23 -12.08 4.42
C THR A 82 -42.93 -11.35 4.08
N THR A 83 -43.00 -10.38 3.15
CA THR A 83 -41.93 -9.46 2.80
C THR A 83 -42.30 -8.07 3.34
N GLY A 84 -41.34 -7.35 3.93
CA GLY A 84 -41.56 -6.01 4.47
C GLY A 84 -40.32 -5.16 4.50
N VAL A 85 -40.48 -3.83 4.56
CA VAL A 85 -39.40 -2.86 4.69
C VAL A 85 -38.82 -2.90 6.12
N LYS A 86 -37.52 -2.65 6.27
CA LYS A 86 -36.86 -2.53 7.58
C LYS A 86 -37.52 -1.39 8.36
N ASP A 87 -37.95 -1.69 9.57
CA ASP A 87 -38.47 -0.69 10.52
C ASP A 87 -37.59 -0.74 11.77
N GLU A 88 -36.87 0.35 12.01
CA GLU A 88 -35.91 0.47 13.13
C GLU A 88 -36.60 0.39 14.52
N LYS A 89 -37.93 0.54 14.54
CA LYS A 89 -38.72 0.45 15.78
C LYS A 89 -39.03 -0.98 16.20
N ILE A 90 -38.79 -1.99 15.34
CA ILE A 90 -39.04 -3.41 15.62
C ILE A 90 -37.81 -4.02 16.29
N THR A 91 -37.96 -4.39 17.56
CA THR A 91 -36.91 -5.00 18.38
C THR A 91 -37.38 -6.35 18.93
N TRP A 92 -36.47 -7.28 19.21
CA TRP A 92 -36.79 -8.58 19.82
C TRP A 92 -37.63 -8.50 21.10
N PRO A 93 -37.38 -7.57 22.04
CA PRO A 93 -38.23 -7.39 23.21
C PRO A 93 -39.70 -7.06 22.87
N ARG A 94 -39.95 -6.20 21.88
CA ARG A 94 -41.31 -5.86 21.44
C ARG A 94 -42.04 -7.05 20.81
N ILE A 95 -41.32 -7.87 20.04
CA ILE A 95 -41.87 -9.11 19.47
C ILE A 95 -42.24 -10.06 20.61
N GLY A 96 -41.34 -10.22 21.59
CA GLY A 96 -41.60 -11.05 22.77
C GLY A 96 -42.82 -10.62 23.59
N THR A 97 -42.98 -9.29 23.83
CA THR A 97 -44.13 -8.77 24.56
C THR A 97 -45.43 -9.00 23.82
N ALA A 98 -45.46 -8.77 22.49
CA ALA A 98 -46.64 -9.04 21.67
C ALA A 98 -47.00 -10.52 21.60
N LEU A 99 -46.00 -11.39 21.55
CA LEU A 99 -46.16 -12.85 21.53
C LEU A 99 -46.76 -13.36 22.84
N VAL A 100 -46.19 -12.91 23.99
CA VAL A 100 -46.69 -13.30 25.32
C VAL A 100 -48.12 -12.75 25.56
N ALA A 101 -48.35 -11.49 25.26
CA ALA A 101 -49.69 -10.92 25.38
C ALA A 101 -50.71 -11.64 24.49
N GLY A 102 -50.35 -11.91 23.24
CA GLY A 102 -51.17 -12.64 22.29
C GLY A 102 -51.47 -14.06 22.79
N PHE A 103 -50.46 -14.78 23.32
CA PHE A 103 -50.63 -16.13 23.87
C PHE A 103 -51.58 -16.12 25.08
N VAL A 104 -51.40 -15.23 26.02
CA VAL A 104 -52.28 -15.11 27.21
C VAL A 104 -53.70 -14.80 26.82
N LEU A 105 -53.93 -13.77 25.99
CA LEU A 105 -55.28 -13.37 25.56
C LEU A 105 -55.97 -14.42 24.68
N PHE A 106 -55.23 -15.17 23.89
CA PHE A 106 -55.82 -16.14 22.96
C PHE A 106 -56.09 -17.51 23.60
N PHE A 107 -55.18 -18.01 24.45
CA PHE A 107 -55.31 -19.36 25.01
C PHE A 107 -55.90 -19.40 26.41
N LEU A 108 -55.59 -18.39 27.26
CA LEU A 108 -55.96 -18.43 28.68
C LEU A 108 -57.31 -17.79 28.98
N ASN A 109 -58.13 -17.49 27.98
CA ASN A 109 -59.43 -16.79 28.11
C ASN A 109 -60.65 -17.72 28.26
N TRP A 110 -60.44 -19.05 28.32
CA TRP A 110 -61.54 -20.02 28.43
C TRP A 110 -62.38 -19.85 29.70
N TRP A 111 -61.76 -19.43 30.80
CA TRP A 111 -62.44 -19.18 32.08
C TRP A 111 -63.48 -18.03 32.01
N LEU A 112 -63.40 -17.15 31.00
CA LEU A 112 -64.37 -16.10 30.80
C LEU A 112 -65.75 -16.65 30.52
N LEU A 113 -65.88 -17.85 29.91
CA LEU A 113 -67.16 -18.47 29.60
C LEU A 113 -67.89 -19.01 30.84
N ASP A 114 -67.18 -19.21 31.96
CA ASP A 114 -67.71 -19.71 33.23
C ASP A 114 -68.05 -18.59 34.23
N LEU A 115 -67.88 -17.32 33.84
CA LEU A 115 -68.21 -16.21 34.70
C LEU A 115 -69.69 -15.99 34.90
N PRO A 116 -70.16 -15.69 36.14
CA PRO A 116 -71.58 -15.45 36.46
C PRO A 116 -72.05 -14.06 36.00
N LEU A 117 -71.88 -13.79 34.70
CA LEU A 117 -72.29 -12.52 34.04
C LEU A 117 -73.41 -12.78 33.05
N PRO A 118 -74.18 -11.77 32.61
CA PRO A 118 -75.16 -11.93 31.52
C PRO A 118 -74.51 -12.57 30.27
N LEU A 119 -75.14 -13.55 29.65
CA LEU A 119 -74.63 -14.33 28.51
C LEU A 119 -74.03 -13.46 27.39
N THR A 120 -74.72 -12.36 27.06
CA THR A 120 -74.25 -11.41 26.06
C THR A 120 -72.92 -10.75 26.40
N VAL A 121 -72.73 -10.36 27.68
CA VAL A 121 -71.48 -9.69 28.15
C VAL A 121 -70.34 -10.69 28.16
N THR A 122 -70.53 -11.89 28.64
CA THR A 122 -69.58 -12.99 28.67
C THR A 122 -69.05 -13.28 27.27
N VAL A 123 -69.94 -13.46 26.31
CA VAL A 123 -69.59 -13.79 24.93
C VAL A 123 -68.87 -12.63 24.21
N ILE A 124 -69.34 -11.40 24.42
CA ILE A 124 -68.65 -10.23 23.83
C ILE A 124 -67.21 -10.13 24.37
N LEU A 125 -67.01 -10.31 25.67
CA LEU A 125 -65.66 -10.28 26.29
C LEU A 125 -64.78 -11.42 25.76
N TYR A 126 -65.34 -12.61 25.60
CA TYR A 126 -64.61 -13.75 25.04
C TYR A 126 -64.22 -13.50 23.59
N ILE A 127 -65.13 -13.00 22.74
CA ILE A 127 -64.85 -12.65 21.34
C ILE A 127 -63.77 -11.56 21.28
N ALA A 128 -63.88 -10.50 22.09
CA ALA A 128 -62.94 -9.41 22.14
C ALA A 128 -61.50 -9.87 22.53
N THR A 129 -61.40 -10.75 23.53
CA THR A 129 -60.11 -11.27 23.99
C THR A 129 -59.50 -12.22 22.96
N VAL A 130 -60.26 -13.12 22.33
CA VAL A 130 -59.82 -13.96 21.24
C VAL A 130 -59.31 -13.15 20.04
N ALA A 131 -60.09 -12.14 19.61
CA ALA A 131 -59.69 -11.27 18.50
C ALA A 131 -58.42 -10.47 18.81
N ALA A 132 -58.36 -9.84 19.98
CA ALA A 132 -57.16 -9.10 20.41
C ALA A 132 -55.93 -10.02 20.49
N GLY A 133 -56.08 -11.21 21.07
CA GLY A 133 -55.00 -12.21 21.17
C GLY A 133 -54.52 -12.63 19.79
N TYR A 134 -55.44 -12.94 18.85
CA TYR A 134 -55.09 -13.30 17.47
C TYR A 134 -54.35 -12.15 16.74
N VAL A 135 -54.79 -10.94 16.88
CA VAL A 135 -54.10 -9.76 16.28
C VAL A 135 -52.70 -9.61 16.84
N CYS A 136 -52.51 -9.75 18.16
CA CYS A 136 -51.17 -9.69 18.78
C CYS A 136 -50.27 -10.78 18.25
N LEU A 137 -50.75 -12.04 18.11
CA LEU A 137 -49.98 -13.16 17.54
C LEU A 137 -49.63 -12.92 16.07
N LEU A 138 -50.56 -12.35 15.28
CA LEU A 138 -50.32 -11.99 13.88
C LEU A 138 -49.23 -10.94 13.78
N MET A 139 -49.32 -9.87 14.60
CA MET A 139 -48.33 -8.80 14.62
C MET A 139 -46.94 -9.33 15.03
N ALA A 140 -46.88 -10.16 16.06
CA ALA A 140 -45.61 -10.77 16.49
C ALA A 140 -44.99 -11.62 15.38
N GLY A 141 -45.78 -12.45 14.69
CA GLY A 141 -45.32 -13.28 13.57
C GLY A 141 -44.84 -12.44 12.37
N LEU A 142 -45.54 -11.38 12.01
CA LEU A 142 -45.15 -10.47 10.95
C LEU A 142 -43.85 -9.73 11.28
N TRP A 143 -43.71 -9.22 12.51
CA TRP A 143 -42.48 -8.54 12.97
C TRP A 143 -41.29 -9.48 13.04
N ALA A 144 -41.47 -10.70 13.56
CA ALA A 144 -40.42 -11.72 13.59
C ALA A 144 -39.92 -12.09 12.19
N SER A 145 -40.87 -12.33 11.25
CA SER A 145 -40.54 -12.64 9.86
C SER A 145 -39.76 -11.50 9.18
N ARG A 146 -40.16 -10.23 9.42
CA ARG A 146 -39.45 -9.05 8.89
C ARG A 146 -38.05 -8.94 9.46
N LEU A 147 -37.85 -9.12 10.76
CA LEU A 147 -36.55 -9.01 11.42
C LEU A 147 -35.59 -10.12 10.98
N LEU A 148 -36.05 -11.36 10.87
CA LEU A 148 -35.26 -12.50 10.42
C LEU A 148 -34.80 -12.35 8.96
N LYS A 149 -35.68 -11.92 8.06
CA LYS A 149 -35.35 -11.75 6.64
C LYS A 149 -34.40 -10.57 6.39
N ASN A 150 -34.53 -9.46 7.14
CA ASN A 150 -33.61 -8.32 7.00
C ASN A 150 -32.18 -8.65 7.48
N ASN A 151 -32.01 -9.48 8.50
CA ASN A 151 -30.69 -9.93 8.93
C ASN A 151 -30.00 -10.85 7.92
N LEU A 152 -30.71 -11.43 6.98
CA LEU A 152 -30.17 -12.28 5.90
C LEU A 152 -29.80 -11.48 4.63
N MET A 153 -30.17 -10.20 4.55
CA MET A 153 -29.94 -9.33 3.39
C MET A 153 -28.95 -8.19 3.66
N ASP A 154 -28.19 -8.23 4.74
CA ASP A 154 -27.10 -7.28 4.97
C ASP A 154 -26.04 -7.45 3.87
N ASP A 155 -25.85 -6.37 3.06
CA ASP A 155 -24.83 -6.31 2.03
C ASP A 155 -23.44 -6.37 2.71
N PRO A 156 -22.62 -7.40 2.43
CA PRO A 156 -21.29 -7.51 3.04
C PRO A 156 -20.39 -6.30 2.78
N PHE A 157 -20.66 -5.51 1.75
CA PHE A 157 -19.87 -4.32 1.42
C PHE A 157 -20.30 -3.05 2.18
N ASN A 158 -21.42 -3.05 2.89
CA ASN A 158 -21.92 -1.89 3.65
C ASN A 158 -21.49 -1.89 5.12
N ASN A 159 -20.87 -2.95 5.63
CA ASN A 159 -20.33 -2.95 6.98
C ASN A 159 -18.91 -2.35 6.97
N GLU A 160 -18.69 -1.42 7.89
CA GLU A 160 -17.37 -0.86 8.13
C GLU A 160 -16.35 -1.99 8.35
N ASN A 161 -15.24 -1.99 7.59
CA ASN A 161 -14.18 -3.01 7.61
C ASN A 161 -14.53 -4.41 7.07
N GLU A 162 -15.72 -4.68 6.57
CA GLU A 162 -16.00 -5.96 5.93
C GLU A 162 -15.24 -6.09 4.60
N SER A 163 -14.60 -7.23 4.40
CA SER A 163 -13.74 -7.54 3.28
C SER A 163 -14.31 -8.73 2.48
N PHE A 164 -13.51 -9.31 1.62
CA PHE A 164 -13.80 -10.50 0.82
C PHE A 164 -12.85 -11.63 1.23
N MET A 165 -13.08 -12.85 0.69
CA MET A 165 -12.20 -13.99 0.94
C MET A 165 -10.80 -13.73 0.37
N GLN A 166 -9.77 -13.98 1.17
CA GLN A 166 -8.38 -13.75 0.84
C GLN A 166 -7.55 -15.03 1.02
N GLU A 167 -6.29 -14.99 0.60
CA GLU A 167 -5.39 -16.13 0.71
C GLU A 167 -5.10 -16.48 2.18
N THR A 168 -5.39 -17.73 2.54
CA THR A 168 -5.18 -18.22 3.91
C THR A 168 -4.00 -19.16 4.03
N ARG A 169 -3.45 -19.63 2.91
CA ARG A 169 -2.30 -20.54 2.89
C ARG A 169 -1.01 -19.76 3.00
N LEU A 170 -0.08 -20.26 3.77
CA LEU A 170 1.30 -19.78 3.77
C LEU A 170 2.07 -20.45 2.61
N LEU A 171 2.49 -19.68 1.63
CA LEU A 171 3.28 -20.14 0.49
C LEU A 171 4.69 -19.56 0.62
N THR A 172 5.70 -20.42 0.70
CA THR A 172 7.09 -20.01 0.93
C THR A 172 8.03 -20.59 -0.11
N ASN A 173 9.00 -19.79 -0.53
CA ASN A 173 10.11 -20.23 -1.35
C ASN A 173 11.41 -19.49 -0.94
N GLU A 174 12.51 -19.72 -1.64
CA GLU A 174 13.82 -19.11 -1.32
C GLU A 174 13.83 -17.58 -1.44
N TYR A 175 12.87 -16.98 -2.13
CA TYR A 175 12.78 -15.53 -2.37
C TYR A 175 11.66 -14.85 -1.58
N SER A 176 10.63 -15.60 -1.19
CA SER A 176 9.38 -15.03 -0.72
C SER A 176 9.52 -14.18 0.54
N VAL A 177 8.70 -13.16 0.61
CA VAL A 177 8.40 -12.40 1.83
C VAL A 177 6.94 -12.65 2.18
N ASN A 178 6.67 -13.06 3.41
CA ASN A 178 5.36 -13.50 3.87
C ASN A 178 4.90 -12.63 5.02
N LEU A 179 3.72 -12.02 4.88
CA LEU A 179 3.14 -11.15 5.89
C LEU A 179 1.88 -11.81 6.48
N PRO A 180 1.84 -12.08 7.79
CA PRO A 180 0.63 -12.59 8.43
C PRO A 180 -0.44 -11.51 8.45
N THR A 181 -1.68 -11.89 8.18
CA THR A 181 -2.80 -10.96 8.09
C THR A 181 -4.02 -11.46 8.82
N ARG A 182 -4.93 -10.54 9.12
CA ARG A 182 -6.29 -10.86 9.52
C ARG A 182 -7.27 -9.98 8.74
N PHE A 183 -8.41 -10.57 8.37
CA PHE A 183 -9.46 -9.88 7.63
C PHE A 183 -10.84 -10.27 8.12
N TYR A 184 -11.78 -9.32 8.06
CA TYR A 184 -13.15 -9.52 8.51
C TYR A 184 -14.02 -9.90 7.33
N TYR A 185 -14.58 -11.12 7.34
CA TYR A 185 -15.41 -11.65 6.27
C TYR A 185 -16.54 -12.50 6.83
N LYS A 186 -17.76 -12.32 6.30
CA LYS A 186 -18.97 -13.00 6.78
C LYS A 186 -19.15 -12.94 8.29
N LYS A 187 -19.00 -11.73 8.86
CA LYS A 187 -19.16 -11.44 10.29
C LYS A 187 -18.16 -12.16 11.21
N ARG A 188 -17.02 -12.62 10.69
CA ARG A 188 -15.95 -13.29 11.45
C ARG A 188 -14.58 -12.81 11.03
N TRP A 189 -13.66 -12.82 11.97
CA TRP A 189 -12.23 -12.61 11.69
C TRP A 189 -11.61 -13.92 11.17
N HIS A 190 -10.85 -13.80 10.11
CA HIS A 190 -10.06 -14.87 9.51
C HIS A 190 -8.60 -14.49 9.51
N ASN A 191 -7.73 -15.46 9.73
CA ASN A 191 -6.29 -15.30 9.54
C ASN A 191 -5.95 -15.60 8.08
N GLY A 192 -4.98 -14.88 7.54
CA GLY A 192 -4.51 -15.05 6.18
C GLY A 192 -3.05 -14.71 6.03
N TRP A 193 -2.59 -14.75 4.79
CA TRP A 193 -1.22 -14.44 4.42
C TRP A 193 -1.17 -13.61 3.16
N ILE A 194 -0.32 -12.61 3.15
CA ILE A 194 0.13 -11.97 1.92
C ILE A 194 1.45 -12.63 1.54
N ASN A 195 1.46 -13.39 0.45
CA ASN A 195 2.62 -14.14 -0.02
C ASN A 195 3.25 -13.42 -1.21
N ILE A 196 4.35 -12.73 -0.98
CA ILE A 196 5.15 -12.11 -2.02
C ILE A 196 6.16 -13.15 -2.53
N LEU A 197 5.74 -14.01 -3.45
CA LEU A 197 6.56 -15.13 -3.94
C LEU A 197 7.74 -14.67 -4.79
N LEU A 198 7.56 -13.58 -5.52
CA LEU A 198 8.57 -12.99 -6.39
C LEU A 198 8.77 -11.51 -6.10
N PRO A 199 9.53 -11.14 -5.04
CA PRO A 199 9.87 -9.75 -4.77
C PRO A 199 10.70 -9.10 -5.90
N GLN A 200 11.30 -9.91 -6.79
CA GLN A 200 11.99 -9.48 -8.02
C GLN A 200 11.04 -8.94 -9.11
N ARG A 201 9.72 -9.06 -8.96
CA ARG A 201 8.73 -8.37 -9.80
C ARG A 201 8.46 -6.95 -9.33
N ALA A 202 9.29 -6.43 -8.48
CA ALA A 202 9.18 -5.19 -7.77
C ALA A 202 7.92 -5.05 -6.92
N SER A 203 8.05 -4.31 -5.83
CA SER A 203 6.97 -4.04 -4.88
C SER A 203 6.90 -2.55 -4.61
N ILE A 204 5.68 -2.02 -4.57
CA ILE A 204 5.41 -0.64 -4.16
C ILE A 204 4.65 -0.65 -2.85
N VAL A 205 5.04 0.23 -1.93
CA VAL A 205 4.35 0.48 -0.66
C VAL A 205 3.92 1.94 -0.59
N LEU A 206 2.62 2.16 -0.62
CA LEU A 206 1.99 3.49 -0.60
C LEU A 206 1.29 3.76 0.73
N GLY A 207 1.09 5.02 1.05
CA GLY A 207 0.22 5.45 2.15
C GLY A 207 0.70 6.73 2.83
N THR A 208 -0.23 7.45 3.40
CA THR A 208 0.05 8.65 4.18
C THR A 208 0.99 8.38 5.36
N PRO A 209 1.67 9.42 5.90
CA PRO A 209 2.44 9.27 7.14
C PRO A 209 1.61 8.64 8.25
N GLY A 210 2.19 7.69 8.97
CA GLY A 210 1.49 6.97 10.03
C GLY A 210 0.61 5.80 9.59
N SER A 211 0.47 5.52 8.29
CA SER A 211 -0.30 4.35 7.81
C SER A 211 0.30 2.97 8.18
N GLY A 212 1.54 2.95 8.67
CA GLY A 212 2.22 1.72 9.10
C GLY A 212 3.11 1.08 8.03
N LYS A 213 3.42 1.75 6.90
CA LYS A 213 4.24 1.22 5.79
C LYS A 213 5.55 0.59 6.25
N SER A 214 6.40 1.39 6.88
CA SER A 214 7.74 0.94 7.30
C SER A 214 7.63 -0.17 8.33
N PHE A 215 6.75 0.00 9.33
CA PHE A 215 6.56 -0.95 10.41
C PHE A 215 6.02 -2.31 9.96
N ALA A 216 5.00 -2.34 9.11
CA ALA A 216 4.32 -3.57 8.70
C ALA A 216 4.99 -4.26 7.51
N VAL A 217 5.48 -3.49 6.51
CA VAL A 217 5.94 -4.04 5.25
C VAL A 217 7.46 -3.95 5.12
N VAL A 218 8.05 -2.73 5.20
CA VAL A 218 9.49 -2.53 4.92
C VAL A 218 10.37 -3.31 5.90
N ASN A 219 10.06 -3.23 7.21
CA ASN A 219 10.80 -3.97 8.24
C ASN A 219 10.74 -5.49 8.02
N SER A 220 9.58 -5.99 7.60
CA SER A 220 9.40 -7.41 7.30
C SER A 220 10.22 -7.85 6.08
N TYR A 221 10.31 -6.98 5.04
CA TYR A 221 11.19 -7.23 3.90
C TYR A 221 12.65 -7.32 4.32
N ILE A 222 13.15 -6.33 5.06
CA ILE A 222 14.55 -6.31 5.53
C ILE A 222 14.85 -7.57 6.33
N LYS A 223 14.04 -7.89 7.33
CA LYS A 223 14.26 -9.03 8.23
C LYS A 223 14.28 -10.36 7.48
N GLN A 224 13.20 -10.67 6.74
CA GLN A 224 13.07 -11.95 6.05
C GLN A 224 14.09 -12.12 4.91
N GLN A 225 14.46 -11.04 4.23
CA GLN A 225 15.48 -11.13 3.19
C GLN A 225 16.88 -11.33 3.77
N ILE A 226 17.23 -10.75 4.92
CA ILE A 226 18.46 -11.05 5.65
C ILE A 226 18.47 -12.51 6.08
N GLU A 227 17.40 -13.02 6.66
CA GLU A 227 17.26 -14.44 7.04
C GLU A 227 17.46 -15.40 5.85
N LYS A 228 17.10 -14.95 4.65
CA LYS A 228 17.24 -15.70 3.40
C LYS A 228 18.56 -15.45 2.66
N GLY A 229 19.50 -14.73 3.24
CA GLY A 229 20.85 -14.56 2.67
C GLY A 229 20.94 -13.57 1.51
N TYR A 230 20.14 -12.51 1.50
CA TYR A 230 20.23 -11.44 0.50
C TYR A 230 21.35 -10.45 0.82
N SER A 231 22.07 -10.01 -0.22
CA SER A 231 22.80 -8.75 -0.19
C SER A 231 21.81 -7.60 -0.31
N MET A 232 22.04 -6.46 0.33
CA MET A 232 21.03 -5.39 0.36
C MET A 232 21.62 -4.01 0.15
N TYR A 233 20.85 -3.18 -0.54
CA TYR A 233 20.96 -1.73 -0.53
C TYR A 233 19.70 -1.15 0.10
N ILE A 234 19.86 -0.32 1.14
CA ILE A 234 18.77 0.28 1.89
C ILE A 234 18.96 1.79 1.89
N TYR A 235 18.05 2.51 1.24
CA TYR A 235 17.94 3.94 1.36
C TYR A 235 17.01 4.28 2.54
N ASP A 236 17.60 4.81 3.59
CA ASP A 236 16.95 5.16 4.86
C ASP A 236 16.69 6.66 4.91
N PHE A 237 15.44 7.06 4.62
CA PHE A 237 15.07 8.49 4.54
C PHE A 237 15.16 9.20 5.90
N LYS A 238 14.91 8.46 6.98
CA LYS A 238 15.01 8.95 8.36
C LYS A 238 16.10 8.20 9.10
N PHE A 239 17.34 8.46 8.71
CA PHE A 239 18.47 7.77 9.33
C PHE A 239 18.46 7.95 10.88
N ALA A 240 18.61 6.90 11.70
CA ALA A 240 19.04 5.52 11.34
C ALA A 240 17.94 4.48 11.63
N ASP A 241 16.69 4.73 11.23
CA ASP A 241 15.57 3.83 11.58
C ASP A 241 15.76 2.44 10.94
N LEU A 242 15.80 2.37 9.61
CA LEU A 242 15.95 1.10 8.88
C LEU A 242 17.36 0.54 8.98
N SER A 243 18.36 1.40 9.02
CA SER A 243 19.77 1.02 9.11
C SER A 243 20.09 0.28 10.40
N THR A 244 19.51 0.71 11.53
CA THR A 244 19.66 0.03 12.83
C THR A 244 19.00 -1.35 12.83
N ILE A 245 17.84 -1.48 12.22
CA ILE A 245 17.15 -2.76 12.07
C ILE A 245 18.00 -3.72 11.23
N ALA A 246 18.49 -3.26 10.08
CA ALA A 246 19.31 -4.07 9.19
C ALA A 246 20.62 -4.54 9.86
N TYR A 247 21.31 -3.63 10.57
CA TYR A 247 22.53 -3.95 11.30
C TYR A 247 22.30 -5.04 12.36
N ASN A 248 21.34 -4.84 13.24
CA ASN A 248 21.09 -5.77 14.34
C ASN A 248 20.57 -7.11 13.84
N HIS A 249 19.71 -7.10 12.84
CA HIS A 249 19.18 -8.33 12.26
C HIS A 249 20.25 -9.12 11.52
N LEU A 250 21.16 -8.45 10.80
CA LEU A 250 22.31 -9.08 10.18
C LEU A 250 23.24 -9.74 11.21
N MET A 251 23.59 -9.02 12.29
CA MET A 251 24.45 -9.56 13.33
C MET A 251 23.91 -10.85 13.95
N ASN A 252 22.58 -10.98 14.02
CA ASN A 252 21.93 -12.16 14.57
C ASN A 252 21.81 -13.32 13.56
N HIS A 253 22.01 -13.10 12.26
CA HIS A 253 21.77 -14.08 11.21
C HIS A 253 22.97 -14.30 10.27
N LEU A 254 24.17 -13.86 10.67
CA LEU A 254 25.40 -14.04 9.88
C LEU A 254 25.71 -15.49 9.53
N ASP A 255 25.34 -16.43 10.39
CA ASP A 255 25.61 -17.85 10.17
C ASP A 255 24.71 -18.49 9.10
N GLY A 256 23.67 -17.81 8.66
CA GLY A 256 22.81 -18.24 7.55
C GLY A 256 23.37 -17.93 6.15
N TYR A 257 24.50 -17.23 6.06
CA TYR A 257 25.12 -16.87 4.80
C TYR A 257 26.28 -17.82 4.45
N GLU A 258 26.38 -18.23 3.18
CA GLU A 258 27.54 -19.00 2.67
C GLU A 258 28.82 -18.17 2.74
N VAL A 259 28.75 -16.92 2.29
CA VAL A 259 29.76 -15.88 2.44
C VAL A 259 29.19 -14.77 3.28
N LYS A 260 29.76 -14.53 4.48
CA LYS A 260 29.24 -13.53 5.42
C LYS A 260 29.35 -12.13 4.83
N PRO A 261 28.24 -11.41 4.68
CA PRO A 261 28.27 -10.05 4.14
C PRO A 261 28.88 -9.08 5.14
N LYS A 262 29.58 -8.08 4.63
CA LYS A 262 30.03 -6.93 5.40
C LYS A 262 28.92 -5.88 5.46
N PHE A 263 28.82 -5.19 6.59
CA PHE A 263 27.87 -4.10 6.80
C PHE A 263 28.56 -2.76 6.55
N TYR A 264 27.96 -1.95 5.70
CA TYR A 264 28.45 -0.61 5.37
C TYR A 264 27.35 0.44 5.55
N VAL A 265 27.75 1.64 5.96
CA VAL A 265 26.87 2.79 6.14
C VAL A 265 27.47 4.02 5.49
N ILE A 266 26.64 4.80 4.81
CA ILE A 266 26.96 6.16 4.37
C ILE A 266 26.05 7.11 5.11
N ASN A 267 26.64 8.03 5.86
CA ASN A 267 25.95 9.07 6.62
C ASN A 267 26.78 10.38 6.58
N PHE A 268 26.20 11.41 5.99
CA PHE A 268 26.87 12.71 5.87
C PHE A 268 26.76 13.57 7.12
N ASP A 269 25.80 13.29 8.03
CA ASP A 269 25.63 14.09 9.26
C ASP A 269 26.60 13.68 10.37
N ASP A 270 26.94 12.40 10.46
CA ASP A 270 27.89 11.86 11.42
C ASP A 270 28.99 11.06 10.74
N PRO A 271 30.09 11.69 10.31
CA PRO A 271 31.22 11.01 9.70
C PRO A 271 31.88 9.92 10.55
N ARG A 272 31.68 9.92 11.89
CA ARG A 272 32.18 8.84 12.77
C ARG A 272 31.49 7.51 12.50
N ARG A 273 30.21 7.58 12.12
CA ARG A 273 29.38 6.41 11.80
C ARG A 273 29.12 6.31 10.30
N SER A 274 30.09 6.71 9.50
CA SER A 274 30.04 6.63 8.06
C SER A 274 31.30 6.00 7.51
N HIS A 275 31.15 5.07 6.61
CA HIS A 275 32.25 4.64 5.74
C HIS A 275 32.45 5.68 4.65
N ARG A 276 33.64 5.66 4.07
CA ARG A 276 34.00 6.50 2.94
C ARG A 276 33.84 5.70 1.66
N CYS A 277 33.19 6.29 0.68
CA CYS A 277 32.99 5.65 -0.62
C CYS A 277 32.89 6.70 -1.72
N ASN A 278 33.74 6.58 -2.70
CA ASN A 278 33.71 7.43 -3.90
C ASN A 278 32.75 6.84 -4.93
N PRO A 279 31.61 7.50 -5.21
CA PRO A 279 30.60 6.97 -6.15
C PRO A 279 31.04 7.06 -7.62
N ILE A 280 32.09 7.83 -7.94
CA ILE A 280 32.67 7.95 -9.28
C ILE A 280 34.07 7.31 -9.35
N HIS A 281 34.26 6.20 -8.63
CA HIS A 281 35.53 5.50 -8.63
C HIS A 281 35.94 5.12 -10.07
N PRO A 282 37.21 5.37 -10.49
CA PRO A 282 37.64 5.18 -11.87
C PRO A 282 37.47 3.77 -12.42
N ASP A 283 37.60 2.74 -11.58
CA ASP A 283 37.47 1.33 -12.00
C ASP A 283 36.05 0.95 -12.41
N PHE A 284 35.05 1.73 -12.04
CA PHE A 284 33.65 1.50 -12.42
C PHE A 284 33.17 2.33 -13.61
N MET A 285 34.06 3.08 -14.24
CA MET A 285 33.79 3.82 -15.46
C MET A 285 34.56 3.20 -16.62
N GLU A 286 33.86 2.55 -17.54
CA GLU A 286 34.47 1.87 -18.71
C GLU A 286 34.71 2.87 -19.85
N ASP A 287 33.77 3.81 -20.05
CA ASP A 287 33.88 4.84 -21.07
C ASP A 287 33.30 6.20 -20.59
N ILE A 288 33.42 7.23 -21.44
CA ILE A 288 32.99 8.59 -21.12
C ILE A 288 31.46 8.69 -20.89
N THR A 289 30.66 7.76 -21.38
CA THR A 289 29.22 7.73 -21.14
C THR A 289 28.91 7.45 -19.68
N ASP A 290 29.76 6.74 -18.94
CA ASP A 290 29.65 6.53 -17.49
C ASP A 290 29.85 7.83 -16.71
N ALA A 291 30.77 8.68 -17.16
CA ALA A 291 30.98 10.02 -16.61
C ALA A 291 29.77 10.91 -16.90
N TYR A 292 29.22 10.84 -18.12
CA TYR A 292 27.99 11.56 -18.48
C TYR A 292 26.81 11.16 -17.61
N GLU A 293 26.57 9.85 -17.43
CA GLU A 293 25.50 9.36 -16.56
C GLU A 293 25.64 9.83 -15.11
N SER A 294 26.87 9.91 -14.61
CA SER A 294 27.15 10.43 -13.26
C SER A 294 26.83 11.92 -13.15
N ALA A 295 27.31 12.70 -14.11
CA ALA A 295 27.02 14.14 -14.19
C ALA A 295 25.51 14.41 -14.32
N TYR A 296 24.85 13.67 -15.21
CA TYR A 296 23.40 13.73 -15.44
C TYR A 296 22.63 13.49 -14.13
N THR A 297 22.94 12.38 -13.45
CA THR A 297 22.27 12.00 -12.20
C THR A 297 22.39 13.06 -11.11
N ILE A 298 23.59 13.62 -10.91
CA ILE A 298 23.82 14.66 -9.91
C ILE A 298 23.03 15.93 -10.26
N MET A 299 23.14 16.40 -11.49
CA MET A 299 22.53 17.66 -11.92
C MET A 299 20.99 17.60 -11.82
N LEU A 300 20.38 16.48 -12.21
CA LEU A 300 18.94 16.33 -12.10
C LEU A 300 18.45 16.19 -10.64
N ASN A 301 19.22 15.56 -9.76
CA ASN A 301 18.89 15.52 -8.35
C ASN A 301 19.02 16.88 -7.65
N LEU A 302 19.98 17.69 -8.07
CA LEU A 302 20.14 19.07 -7.57
C LEU A 302 19.03 20.00 -8.08
N ASN A 303 18.50 19.73 -9.26
CA ASN A 303 17.43 20.50 -9.85
C ASN A 303 16.40 19.59 -10.54
N LYS A 304 15.45 19.07 -9.76
CA LYS A 304 14.43 18.13 -10.23
C LYS A 304 13.53 18.68 -11.36
N THR A 305 13.41 20.01 -11.48
CA THR A 305 12.67 20.60 -12.62
C THR A 305 13.31 20.29 -13.97
N TRP A 306 14.60 19.97 -13.99
CA TRP A 306 15.33 19.59 -15.20
C TRP A 306 14.91 18.23 -15.76
N VAL A 307 14.35 17.36 -14.92
CA VAL A 307 13.80 16.07 -15.36
C VAL A 307 12.75 16.24 -16.48
N GLN A 308 11.98 17.34 -16.41
CA GLN A 308 10.95 17.66 -17.41
C GLN A 308 11.47 18.50 -18.60
N LYS A 309 12.74 18.96 -18.55
CA LYS A 309 13.38 19.83 -19.55
C LYS A 309 14.55 19.14 -20.22
N GLN A 310 14.53 17.82 -20.35
CA GLN A 310 15.57 17.08 -21.07
C GLN A 310 15.64 17.54 -22.53
N GLY A 311 16.87 17.72 -23.04
CA GLY A 311 17.12 18.27 -24.36
C GLY A 311 17.18 19.80 -24.43
N ASP A 312 16.92 20.52 -23.32
CA ASP A 312 17.15 21.96 -23.23
C ASP A 312 18.65 22.23 -23.13
N PHE A 313 19.13 23.21 -23.92
CA PHE A 313 20.53 23.59 -23.97
C PHE A 313 21.13 23.95 -22.60
N PHE A 314 20.39 24.67 -21.76
CA PHE A 314 20.84 25.06 -20.42
C PHE A 314 20.81 23.92 -19.39
N VAL A 315 20.17 22.79 -19.74
CA VAL A 315 20.21 21.55 -18.96
C VAL A 315 21.37 20.66 -19.41
N GLU A 316 21.53 20.49 -20.72
CA GLU A 316 22.54 19.58 -21.29
C GLU A 316 23.96 20.12 -21.15
N SER A 317 24.18 21.44 -21.36
CA SER A 317 25.52 22.03 -21.28
C SER A 317 26.22 21.79 -19.94
N PRO A 318 25.60 22.07 -18.76
CA PRO A 318 26.24 21.80 -17.47
C PRO A 318 26.57 20.31 -17.28
N ILE A 319 25.72 19.43 -17.79
CA ILE A 319 25.94 17.98 -17.69
C ILE A 319 27.14 17.56 -18.49
N ILE A 320 27.24 18.02 -19.74
CA ILE A 320 28.35 17.72 -20.64
C ILE A 320 29.67 18.24 -20.10
N LEU A 321 29.71 19.47 -19.59
CA LEU A 321 30.92 20.07 -18.99
C LEU A 321 31.37 19.24 -17.78
N PHE A 322 30.45 18.92 -16.87
CA PHE A 322 30.80 18.17 -15.68
C PHE A 322 31.22 16.73 -16.00
N ALA A 323 30.63 16.11 -17.02
CA ALA A 323 31.03 14.82 -17.56
C ALA A 323 32.47 14.86 -18.11
N ALA A 324 32.82 15.88 -18.87
CA ALA A 324 34.18 16.08 -19.39
C ALA A 324 35.21 16.21 -18.24
N ILE A 325 34.86 16.93 -17.17
CA ILE A 325 35.71 17.04 -15.99
C ILE A 325 35.89 15.71 -15.25
N ILE A 326 34.82 14.96 -15.06
CA ILE A 326 34.91 13.63 -14.41
C ILE A 326 35.80 12.71 -15.24
N TRP A 327 35.61 12.70 -16.57
CA TRP A 327 36.41 11.85 -17.45
C TRP A 327 37.86 12.27 -17.51
N TYR A 328 38.15 13.58 -17.55
CA TYR A 328 39.49 14.12 -17.41
C TYR A 328 40.19 13.58 -16.16
N LEU A 329 39.54 13.71 -14.99
CA LEU A 329 40.13 13.25 -13.72
C LEU A 329 40.32 11.71 -13.70
N LYS A 330 39.52 10.96 -14.46
CA LYS A 330 39.73 9.51 -14.59
C LYS A 330 41.00 9.17 -15.35
N ILE A 331 41.27 9.87 -16.46
CA ILE A 331 42.49 9.62 -17.25
C ILE A 331 43.73 10.26 -16.66
N TYR A 332 43.59 11.37 -15.91
CA TYR A 332 44.69 12.05 -15.29
C TYR A 332 45.36 11.21 -14.20
N LYS A 333 46.68 10.96 -14.34
CA LYS A 333 47.50 10.20 -13.39
C LYS A 333 46.84 8.87 -12.93
N GLY A 334 46.19 8.15 -13.84
CA GLY A 334 45.55 6.86 -13.56
C GLY A 334 44.32 6.96 -12.65
N GLY A 335 43.63 8.08 -12.63
CA GLY A 335 42.41 8.28 -11.84
C GLY A 335 42.62 8.60 -10.35
N LYS A 336 43.85 8.84 -9.91
CA LYS A 336 44.20 9.13 -8.50
C LYS A 336 43.29 10.20 -7.89
N TYR A 337 42.89 11.21 -8.68
CA TYR A 337 42.09 12.35 -8.24
C TYR A 337 40.63 12.27 -8.75
N CYS A 338 40.22 11.13 -9.31
CA CYS A 338 38.86 10.94 -9.79
C CYS A 338 37.91 10.69 -8.64
N THR A 339 37.62 11.74 -7.88
CA THR A 339 36.59 11.72 -6.84
C THR A 339 35.64 12.88 -7.03
N PHE A 340 34.41 12.73 -6.52
CA PHE A 340 33.42 13.79 -6.64
C PHE A 340 33.85 15.16 -6.10
N PRO A 341 34.49 15.25 -4.91
CA PRO A 341 35.03 16.50 -4.42
C PRO A 341 36.07 17.17 -5.34
N HIS A 342 37.00 16.40 -5.91
CA HIS A 342 38.00 16.94 -6.84
C HIS A 342 37.32 17.45 -8.12
N ALA A 343 36.29 16.77 -8.63
CA ALA A 343 35.56 17.20 -9.82
C ALA A 343 34.83 18.52 -9.59
N VAL A 344 34.20 18.71 -8.42
CA VAL A 344 33.53 19.94 -8.05
C VAL A 344 34.53 21.08 -7.87
N GLU A 345 35.65 20.85 -7.18
CA GLU A 345 36.68 21.86 -6.98
C GLU A 345 37.36 22.24 -8.30
N PHE A 346 37.56 21.28 -9.23
CA PHE A 346 38.11 21.56 -10.56
C PHE A 346 37.17 22.43 -11.37
N LEU A 347 35.86 22.12 -11.39
CA LEU A 347 34.86 22.98 -12.06
C LEU A 347 34.85 24.42 -11.50
N ASN A 348 35.12 24.58 -10.20
CA ASN A 348 35.12 25.90 -9.57
C ASN A 348 36.34 26.76 -9.91
N ARG A 349 37.34 26.20 -10.61
CA ARG A 349 38.47 26.97 -11.12
C ARG A 349 38.03 27.97 -12.21
N ARG A 350 38.92 28.86 -12.59
CA ARG A 350 38.66 29.81 -13.68
C ARG A 350 38.56 29.06 -14.99
N TYR A 351 37.63 29.46 -15.86
CA TYR A 351 37.46 28.81 -17.14
C TYR A 351 38.66 28.99 -18.07
N GLU A 352 39.39 30.11 -17.94
CA GLU A 352 40.64 30.32 -18.63
C GLU A 352 41.73 29.31 -18.30
N ASP A 353 41.68 28.67 -17.11
CA ASP A 353 42.60 27.62 -16.72
C ASP A 353 42.04 26.24 -17.16
N ILE A 354 40.73 26.04 -17.06
CA ILE A 354 40.08 24.73 -17.29
C ILE A 354 40.06 24.34 -18.78
N PHE A 355 39.69 25.27 -19.67
CA PHE A 355 39.51 24.91 -21.09
C PHE A 355 40.80 24.55 -21.80
N PRO A 356 41.94 25.23 -21.62
CA PRO A 356 43.21 24.76 -22.17
C PRO A 356 43.57 23.35 -21.72
N ILE A 357 43.37 23.07 -20.39
CA ILE A 357 43.66 21.74 -19.85
C ILE A 357 42.76 20.66 -20.49
N LEU A 358 41.45 20.85 -20.49
CA LEU A 358 40.54 19.89 -21.06
C LEU A 358 40.73 19.71 -22.57
N SER A 359 41.01 20.78 -23.31
CA SER A 359 41.27 20.77 -24.74
C SER A 359 42.59 20.07 -25.13
N SER A 360 43.51 19.93 -24.18
CA SER A 360 44.75 19.17 -24.43
C SER A 360 44.56 17.66 -24.48
N TYR A 361 43.34 17.17 -24.21
CA TYR A 361 42.97 15.74 -24.25
C TYR A 361 42.01 15.47 -25.42
N PRO A 362 42.45 14.80 -26.49
CA PRO A 362 41.64 14.59 -27.71
C PRO A 362 40.33 13.86 -27.43
N GLU A 363 40.25 13.01 -26.42
CA GLU A 363 39.05 12.26 -26.04
C GLU A 363 37.88 13.18 -25.62
N LEU A 364 38.19 14.41 -25.19
CA LEU A 364 37.22 15.38 -24.71
C LEU A 364 36.76 16.39 -25.79
N GLU A 365 37.34 16.38 -26.97
CA GLU A 365 37.07 17.37 -28.03
C GLU A 365 35.59 17.53 -28.33
N ASN A 366 34.90 16.42 -28.57
CA ASN A 366 33.46 16.45 -28.87
C ASN A 366 32.58 16.99 -27.72
N TYR A 367 33.00 16.76 -26.47
CA TYR A 367 32.29 17.26 -25.29
C TYR A 367 32.54 18.76 -25.04
N LEU A 368 33.64 19.26 -25.53
CA LEU A 368 34.03 20.68 -25.34
C LEU A 368 33.60 21.56 -26.48
N SER A 369 33.34 21.01 -27.67
CA SER A 369 32.99 21.77 -28.88
C SER A 369 31.95 22.87 -28.65
N PRO A 370 30.79 22.60 -27.97
CA PRO A 370 29.79 23.65 -27.73
C PRO A 370 30.29 24.84 -26.89
N PHE A 371 31.31 24.62 -26.06
CA PHE A 371 31.91 25.66 -25.19
C PHE A 371 33.05 26.36 -25.90
N MET A 372 33.81 25.64 -26.72
CA MET A 372 34.95 26.19 -27.46
C MET A 372 34.49 27.19 -28.50
N ASP A 373 33.37 26.93 -29.18
CA ASP A 373 32.79 27.86 -30.14
C ASP A 373 32.41 29.20 -29.49
N ALA A 374 31.83 29.13 -28.29
CA ALA A 374 31.49 30.32 -27.51
C ALA A 374 32.75 31.06 -26.97
N TRP A 375 33.75 30.29 -26.54
CA TRP A 375 35.00 30.84 -25.99
C TRP A 375 35.86 31.54 -27.06
N LEU A 376 36.09 30.87 -28.20
CA LEU A 376 36.86 31.38 -29.33
C LEU A 376 36.11 32.45 -30.13
N GLY A 377 34.79 32.34 -30.22
CA GLY A 377 33.92 33.30 -30.89
C GLY A 377 33.65 34.60 -30.13
N GLY A 378 34.23 34.78 -28.91
CA GLY A 378 34.06 35.99 -28.09
C GLY A 378 32.67 36.12 -27.45
N ALA A 379 31.86 35.04 -27.38
CA ALA A 379 30.56 35.04 -26.74
C ALA A 379 30.69 34.77 -25.22
N ALA A 380 31.47 35.60 -24.52
CA ALA A 380 31.81 35.42 -23.11
C ALA A 380 30.59 35.36 -22.17
N GLU A 381 29.54 36.12 -22.43
CA GLU A 381 28.32 36.11 -21.62
C GLU A 381 27.58 34.77 -21.72
N GLN A 382 27.49 34.15 -22.92
CA GLN A 382 26.90 32.87 -23.14
C GLN A 382 27.69 31.78 -22.42
N LEU A 383 29.01 31.77 -22.55
CA LEU A 383 29.91 30.83 -21.89
C LEU A 383 29.80 30.94 -20.35
N GLN A 384 29.79 32.15 -19.80
CA GLN A 384 29.58 32.38 -18.37
C GLN A 384 28.24 31.87 -17.89
N GLY A 385 27.16 32.03 -18.67
CA GLY A 385 25.84 31.50 -18.37
C GLY A 385 25.82 29.95 -18.30
N GLN A 386 26.49 29.28 -19.25
CA GLN A 386 26.62 27.81 -19.27
C GLN A 386 27.40 27.30 -18.06
N ILE A 387 28.53 27.91 -17.76
CA ILE A 387 29.39 27.54 -16.61
C ILE A 387 28.66 27.81 -15.29
N ALA A 388 27.98 28.93 -15.17
CA ALA A 388 27.20 29.28 -13.97
C ALA A 388 26.06 28.29 -13.73
N SER A 389 25.40 27.78 -14.80
CA SER A 389 24.38 26.76 -14.70
C SER A 389 24.90 25.44 -14.11
N ALA A 390 26.19 25.13 -14.30
CA ALA A 390 26.86 24.01 -13.65
C ALA A 390 27.31 24.34 -12.21
N LYS A 391 27.98 25.46 -12.03
CA LYS A 391 28.59 25.84 -10.75
C LYS A 391 27.58 26.10 -9.63
N ILE A 392 26.47 26.79 -9.91
CA ILE A 392 25.48 27.17 -8.91
C ILE A 392 24.83 25.97 -8.22
N PRO A 393 24.30 24.96 -8.92
CA PRO A 393 23.77 23.75 -8.26
C PRO A 393 24.84 23.00 -7.46
N LEU A 394 26.01 22.77 -8.05
CA LEU A 394 27.09 22.01 -7.44
C LEU A 394 27.71 22.69 -6.21
N SER A 395 27.70 24.04 -6.16
CA SER A 395 28.21 24.78 -5.00
C SER A 395 27.47 24.45 -3.70
N ARG A 396 26.21 23.99 -3.79
CA ARG A 396 25.43 23.53 -2.63
C ARG A 396 25.99 22.25 -2.01
N MET A 397 26.76 21.48 -2.76
CA MET A 397 27.38 20.24 -2.28
C MET A 397 28.80 20.45 -1.72
N ILE A 398 29.30 21.70 -1.67
CA ILE A 398 30.61 22.02 -1.10
C ILE A 398 30.48 22.02 0.42
N SER A 399 30.82 20.88 1.03
CA SER A 399 30.77 20.68 2.47
C SER A 399 31.94 19.80 2.91
N PRO A 400 32.62 20.14 4.01
CA PRO A 400 33.71 19.31 4.53
C PRO A 400 33.27 17.87 4.83
N GLN A 401 32.06 17.66 5.38
CA GLN A 401 31.53 16.32 5.67
C GLN A 401 31.27 15.50 4.38
N LEU A 402 30.63 16.11 3.38
CA LEU A 402 30.41 15.46 2.09
C LEU A 402 31.76 15.08 1.43
N TYR A 403 32.73 16.00 1.48
CA TYR A 403 34.04 15.77 0.92
C TYR A 403 34.77 14.64 1.64
N TRP A 404 34.63 14.55 2.98
CA TRP A 404 35.20 13.43 3.74
C TRP A 404 34.69 12.10 3.24
N VAL A 405 33.36 11.94 3.18
CA VAL A 405 32.72 10.67 2.83
C VAL A 405 32.98 10.27 1.38
N MET A 406 32.97 11.24 0.44
CA MET A 406 33.00 10.97 -1.01
C MET A 406 34.41 11.02 -1.63
N SER A 407 35.48 11.24 -0.85
CA SER A 407 36.84 11.42 -1.36
C SER A 407 37.73 10.17 -1.26
N ASP A 408 37.23 9.07 -0.72
CA ASP A 408 37.97 7.83 -0.54
C ASP A 408 37.07 6.61 -0.75
N SER A 409 37.63 5.41 -0.81
CA SER A 409 36.87 4.17 -1.06
C SER A 409 37.32 3.05 -0.13
N GLU A 410 36.62 2.86 0.97
CA GLU A 410 36.79 1.73 1.90
C GLU A 410 36.13 0.45 1.39
N PHE A 411 35.18 0.58 0.47
CA PHE A 411 34.46 -0.53 -0.15
C PHE A 411 33.95 -0.16 -1.56
N THR A 412 33.50 -1.16 -2.28
CA THR A 412 32.95 -1.04 -3.64
C THR A 412 31.42 -1.20 -3.66
N LEU A 413 30.76 -0.53 -4.62
CA LEU A 413 29.29 -0.49 -4.70
C LEU A 413 28.65 -1.73 -5.36
N ASP A 414 29.41 -2.74 -5.73
CA ASP A 414 28.94 -4.03 -6.23
C ASP A 414 28.48 -4.94 -5.09
N ILE A 415 27.42 -4.56 -4.42
CA ILE A 415 26.96 -5.17 -3.16
C ILE A 415 26.64 -6.66 -3.23
N ASN A 416 26.27 -7.16 -4.40
CA ASN A 416 25.95 -8.57 -4.64
C ASN A 416 27.10 -9.36 -5.27
N ASN A 417 28.33 -8.93 -5.03
CA ASN A 417 29.53 -9.66 -5.43
C ASN A 417 29.59 -11.01 -4.67
N PRO A 418 29.71 -12.16 -5.38
CA PRO A 418 29.76 -13.47 -4.74
C PRO A 418 30.92 -13.64 -3.75
N GLN A 419 32.03 -12.95 -3.99
CA GLN A 419 33.24 -13.05 -3.15
C GLN A 419 33.17 -12.13 -1.93
N GLU A 420 32.49 -11.01 -2.03
CA GLU A 420 32.35 -10.03 -0.98
C GLU A 420 30.94 -9.39 -0.97
N PRO A 421 29.92 -10.15 -0.54
CA PRO A 421 28.58 -9.61 -0.42
C PRO A 421 28.52 -8.51 0.63
N LYS A 422 27.61 -7.55 0.44
CA LYS A 422 27.51 -6.38 1.31
C LYS A 422 26.06 -6.08 1.65
N ILE A 423 25.84 -5.54 2.84
CA ILE A 423 24.61 -4.81 3.20
C ILE A 423 25.02 -3.36 3.37
N LEU A 424 24.55 -2.53 2.45
CA LEU A 424 24.84 -1.10 2.42
C LEU A 424 23.59 -0.30 2.79
N CYS A 425 23.68 0.46 3.86
CA CYS A 425 22.68 1.44 4.27
C CYS A 425 23.16 2.84 3.94
N VAL A 426 22.30 3.64 3.30
CA VAL A 426 22.59 5.05 3.02
C VAL A 426 21.52 5.92 3.67
N GLY A 427 21.99 6.81 4.54
CA GLY A 427 21.15 7.68 5.34
C GLY A 427 20.90 9.03 4.66
N ASN A 428 19.65 9.47 4.63
CA ASN A 428 19.30 10.85 4.31
C ASN A 428 18.86 11.59 5.57
N ASN A 429 18.81 12.91 5.47
CA ASN A 429 18.26 13.79 6.49
C ASN A 429 17.15 14.64 5.87
N PRO A 430 15.91 14.58 6.37
CA PRO A 430 14.80 15.37 5.85
C PRO A 430 15.08 16.88 5.79
N ASP A 431 15.86 17.43 6.74
CA ASP A 431 16.20 18.87 6.79
C ASP A 431 17.20 19.28 5.69
N ARG A 432 17.99 18.31 5.19
CA ARG A 432 19.04 18.53 4.17
C ARG A 432 18.79 17.72 2.89
N GLN A 433 17.56 17.26 2.69
CA GLN A 433 17.15 16.35 1.62
C GLN A 433 17.62 16.77 0.23
N ASN A 434 17.55 18.07 -0.11
CA ASN A 434 17.90 18.56 -1.45
C ASN A 434 19.40 18.45 -1.77
N ILE A 435 20.26 18.47 -0.74
CA ILE A 435 21.71 18.36 -0.89
C ILE A 435 22.12 16.90 -0.85
N TYR A 436 21.72 16.20 0.21
CA TYR A 436 22.08 14.79 0.39
C TYR A 436 21.42 13.90 -0.65
N GLY A 437 20.19 14.21 -1.05
CA GLY A 437 19.50 13.48 -2.11
C GLY A 437 20.25 13.47 -3.44
N ALA A 438 20.99 14.52 -3.76
CA ALA A 438 21.82 14.57 -4.97
C ALA A 438 23.04 13.62 -4.86
N ALA A 439 23.75 13.65 -3.72
CA ALA A 439 24.85 12.72 -3.47
C ALA A 439 24.36 11.26 -3.48
N LEU A 440 23.27 10.98 -2.74
CA LEU A 440 22.69 9.64 -2.64
C LEU A 440 22.11 9.15 -3.96
N GLY A 441 21.58 10.04 -4.80
CA GLY A 441 21.14 9.72 -6.16
C GLY A 441 22.28 9.15 -7.02
N LEU A 442 23.50 9.67 -6.85
CA LEU A 442 24.67 9.15 -7.54
C LEU A 442 25.05 7.73 -7.08
N TYR A 443 25.02 7.47 -5.77
CA TYR A 443 25.21 6.10 -5.26
C TYR A 443 24.16 5.14 -5.83
N ASN A 444 22.89 5.56 -5.83
CA ASN A 444 21.79 4.75 -6.38
C ASN A 444 22.00 4.38 -7.85
N SER A 445 22.33 5.36 -8.68
CA SER A 445 22.57 5.13 -10.11
C SER A 445 23.70 4.13 -10.34
N ARG A 446 24.77 4.24 -9.58
CA ARG A 446 25.91 3.31 -9.68
C ARG A 446 25.57 1.92 -9.17
N ILE A 447 24.92 1.80 -8.04
CA ILE A 447 24.52 0.50 -7.47
C ILE A 447 23.63 -0.26 -8.42
N VAL A 448 22.62 0.39 -9.02
CA VAL A 448 21.73 -0.28 -9.99
C VAL A 448 22.51 -0.87 -11.17
N LYS A 449 23.46 -0.12 -11.71
CA LYS A 449 24.26 -0.57 -12.84
C LYS A 449 25.15 -1.76 -12.49
N LEU A 450 25.67 -1.79 -11.27
CA LEU A 450 26.57 -2.85 -10.80
C LEU A 450 25.82 -4.11 -10.34
N VAL A 451 24.66 -3.93 -9.69
CA VAL A 451 23.86 -5.00 -9.08
C VAL A 451 23.03 -5.75 -10.12
N ASN A 452 22.53 -5.05 -11.12
CA ASN A 452 21.62 -5.61 -12.12
C ASN A 452 22.35 -6.34 -13.25
N LYS A 453 23.25 -7.26 -12.88
CA LYS A 453 24.05 -8.07 -13.81
C LYS A 453 23.83 -9.56 -13.56
N LYS A 454 24.00 -10.38 -14.61
CA LYS A 454 23.93 -11.84 -14.50
C LYS A 454 25.10 -12.40 -13.69
N GLY A 455 24.89 -13.55 -13.03
CA GLY A 455 25.95 -14.25 -12.29
C GLY A 455 26.27 -13.65 -10.92
N LYS A 456 25.51 -12.66 -10.47
CA LYS A 456 25.60 -12.06 -9.13
C LYS A 456 24.71 -12.78 -8.12
N LEU A 457 24.96 -12.55 -6.82
CA LEU A 457 24.11 -13.08 -5.75
C LEU A 457 22.72 -12.42 -5.78
N LYS A 458 21.73 -13.11 -5.19
CA LYS A 458 20.42 -12.52 -4.96
C LYS A 458 20.55 -11.28 -4.07
N SER A 459 19.89 -10.21 -4.45
CA SER A 459 20.03 -8.93 -3.78
C SER A 459 18.70 -8.18 -3.68
N SER A 460 18.66 -7.18 -2.83
CA SER A 460 17.51 -6.34 -2.62
C SER A 460 17.88 -4.86 -2.67
N ILE A 461 17.03 -4.06 -3.32
CA ILE A 461 17.09 -2.61 -3.33
C ILE A 461 15.82 -2.11 -2.63
N ILE A 462 15.98 -1.49 -1.48
CA ILE A 462 14.91 -0.95 -0.65
C ILE A 462 15.04 0.55 -0.59
N ILE A 463 14.03 1.25 -1.08
CA ILE A 463 13.95 2.72 -1.10
C ILE A 463 12.74 3.14 -0.25
N ASP A 464 12.97 3.69 0.93
CA ASP A 464 11.92 4.04 1.89
C ASP A 464 11.02 5.19 1.40
N GLU A 465 11.60 6.23 0.76
CA GLU A 465 10.86 7.39 0.24
C GLU A 465 11.39 7.79 -1.14
N LEU A 466 10.88 7.16 -2.19
CA LEU A 466 11.36 7.30 -3.56
C LEU A 466 11.35 8.74 -4.10
N PRO A 467 10.31 9.58 -3.88
CA PRO A 467 10.28 10.95 -4.41
C PRO A 467 11.37 11.87 -3.87
N THR A 468 12.08 11.47 -2.81
CA THR A 468 13.15 12.29 -2.22
C THR A 468 14.44 12.28 -3.05
N ILE A 469 14.62 11.27 -3.89
CA ILE A 469 15.76 11.11 -4.80
C ILE A 469 15.27 10.85 -6.23
N TYR A 470 15.98 11.36 -7.23
CA TYR A 470 15.75 10.98 -8.61
C TYR A 470 16.63 9.79 -8.97
N PHE A 471 16.03 8.76 -9.52
CA PHE A 471 16.63 7.47 -9.76
C PHE A 471 16.53 7.10 -11.24
N LYS A 472 17.54 7.48 -12.03
CA LYS A 472 17.56 7.22 -13.47
C LYS A 472 17.60 5.71 -13.75
N GLY A 473 16.80 5.25 -14.70
CA GLY A 473 16.76 3.84 -15.12
C GLY A 473 16.03 2.91 -14.14
N LEU A 474 15.19 3.45 -13.27
CA LEU A 474 14.35 2.67 -12.37
C LEU A 474 13.38 1.75 -13.13
N ASP A 475 12.83 2.22 -14.23
CA ASP A 475 11.98 1.46 -15.14
C ASP A 475 12.73 0.24 -15.74
N ASN A 476 13.95 0.44 -16.20
CA ASN A 476 14.80 -0.63 -16.71
C ASN A 476 15.18 -1.63 -15.61
N LEU A 477 15.52 -1.15 -14.40
CA LEU A 477 15.73 -2.02 -13.26
C LEU A 477 14.52 -2.91 -12.99
N ILE A 478 13.33 -2.34 -12.88
CA ILE A 478 12.09 -3.10 -12.63
C ILE A 478 11.85 -4.15 -13.72
N ALA A 479 12.09 -3.80 -14.98
CA ALA A 479 11.89 -4.69 -16.13
C ALA A 479 12.87 -5.88 -16.13
N THR A 480 14.11 -5.69 -15.69
CA THR A 480 15.20 -6.68 -15.81
C THR A 480 15.57 -7.35 -14.47
N ALA A 481 15.13 -6.81 -13.35
CA ALA A 481 15.46 -7.25 -11.99
C ALA A 481 15.20 -8.75 -11.76
N ARG A 482 14.10 -9.29 -12.32
CA ARG A 482 13.75 -10.71 -12.18
C ARG A 482 14.84 -11.64 -12.71
N SER A 483 15.36 -11.37 -13.90
CA SER A 483 16.39 -12.22 -14.52
C SER A 483 17.74 -12.17 -13.79
N ASN A 484 17.97 -11.12 -13.02
CA ASN A 484 19.20 -10.86 -12.28
C ASN A 484 19.05 -11.11 -10.76
N LYS A 485 17.91 -11.67 -10.32
CA LYS A 485 17.58 -11.99 -8.92
C LYS A 485 17.65 -10.77 -7.99
N VAL A 486 17.25 -9.60 -8.48
CA VAL A 486 17.20 -8.35 -7.72
C VAL A 486 15.78 -8.07 -7.25
N ALA A 487 15.52 -8.15 -5.96
CA ALA A 487 14.27 -7.70 -5.36
C ALA A 487 14.27 -6.17 -5.26
N VAL A 488 13.13 -5.55 -5.53
CA VAL A 488 12.98 -4.09 -5.47
C VAL A 488 11.77 -3.74 -4.62
N LEU A 489 11.96 -2.89 -3.62
CA LEU A 489 10.90 -2.34 -2.78
C LEU A 489 10.95 -0.81 -2.81
N LEU A 490 9.89 -0.18 -3.27
CA LEU A 490 9.77 1.27 -3.43
C LEU A 490 8.68 1.81 -2.50
N GLY A 491 9.08 2.60 -1.51
CA GLY A 491 8.17 3.28 -0.60
C GLY A 491 7.91 4.72 -1.04
N PHE A 492 6.68 5.20 -0.92
CA PHE A 492 6.32 6.62 -1.04
C PHE A 492 4.93 6.89 -0.45
N GLN A 493 4.55 8.16 -0.34
CA GLN A 493 3.32 8.53 0.35
C GLN A 493 2.13 8.60 -0.60
N ASP A 494 2.34 9.21 -1.77
CA ASP A 494 1.28 9.47 -2.73
C ASP A 494 1.83 9.47 -4.17
N PHE A 495 1.01 9.00 -5.12
CA PHE A 495 1.39 8.94 -6.53
C PHE A 495 1.64 10.32 -7.13
N SER A 496 0.95 11.35 -6.67
CA SER A 496 1.14 12.72 -7.15
C SER A 496 2.54 13.26 -6.84
N GLN A 497 3.16 12.84 -5.72
CA GLN A 497 4.55 13.18 -5.42
C GLN A 497 5.51 12.55 -6.42
N LEU A 498 5.26 11.30 -6.80
CA LEU A 498 6.06 10.62 -7.81
C LEU A 498 5.92 11.31 -9.19
N VAL A 499 4.71 11.68 -9.59
CA VAL A 499 4.46 12.44 -10.83
C VAL A 499 5.18 13.79 -10.82
N ARG A 500 5.16 14.50 -9.70
CA ARG A 500 5.86 15.78 -9.57
C ARG A 500 7.37 15.66 -9.79
N ASP A 501 8.01 14.63 -9.21
CA ASP A 501 9.46 14.51 -9.13
C ASP A 501 10.07 13.67 -10.28
N TYR A 502 9.30 12.75 -10.87
CA TYR A 502 9.73 11.89 -11.98
C TYR A 502 9.08 12.25 -13.32
N GLY A 503 8.01 13.04 -13.31
CA GLY A 503 7.16 13.28 -14.48
C GLY A 503 6.09 12.21 -14.66
N ASP A 504 5.01 12.58 -15.39
CA ASP A 504 3.82 11.72 -15.55
C ASP A 504 4.13 10.40 -16.25
N LYS A 505 4.99 10.43 -17.27
CA LYS A 505 5.33 9.22 -18.07
C LYS A 505 6.09 8.18 -17.24
N GLU A 506 7.19 8.60 -16.58
CA GLU A 506 8.00 7.69 -15.76
C GLU A 506 7.22 7.16 -14.55
N ALA A 507 6.47 8.03 -13.87
CA ALA A 507 5.64 7.64 -12.74
C ALA A 507 4.61 6.57 -13.12
N LYS A 508 3.93 6.72 -14.27
CA LYS A 508 2.99 5.72 -14.80
C LYS A 508 3.66 4.41 -15.17
N VAL A 509 4.86 4.46 -15.77
CA VAL A 509 5.62 3.24 -16.09
C VAL A 509 5.95 2.48 -14.80
N VAL A 510 6.47 3.15 -13.78
CA VAL A 510 6.77 2.53 -12.47
C VAL A 510 5.53 1.88 -11.89
N MET A 511 4.40 2.60 -11.82
CA MET A 511 3.15 2.06 -11.27
C MET A 511 2.61 0.86 -12.04
N ASN A 512 2.75 0.84 -13.37
CA ASN A 512 2.17 -0.21 -14.22
C ASN A 512 3.05 -1.47 -14.32
N THR A 513 4.36 -1.33 -14.12
CA THR A 513 5.33 -2.42 -14.30
C THR A 513 5.51 -3.28 -13.05
N VAL A 514 5.27 -2.73 -11.87
CA VAL A 514 5.43 -3.47 -10.61
C VAL A 514 4.40 -4.59 -10.45
N GLY A 515 4.87 -5.73 -9.95
CA GLY A 515 4.02 -6.90 -9.73
C GLY A 515 3.26 -6.88 -8.42
N ASN A 516 3.82 -6.24 -7.38
CA ASN A 516 3.24 -6.26 -6.03
C ASN A 516 2.96 -4.83 -5.57
N ILE A 517 1.76 -4.59 -5.05
CA ILE A 517 1.36 -3.27 -4.54
C ILE A 517 0.74 -3.43 -3.16
N PHE A 518 1.18 -2.57 -2.25
CA PHE A 518 0.65 -2.40 -0.91
C PHE A 518 0.24 -0.95 -0.74
N SER A 519 -1.00 -0.71 -0.39
CA SER A 519 -1.49 0.63 -0.08
C SER A 519 -2.14 0.65 1.30
N GLY A 520 -1.60 1.45 2.19
CA GLY A 520 -2.34 1.97 3.33
C GLY A 520 -3.30 3.06 2.88
N GLN A 521 -3.73 3.93 3.79
CA GLN A 521 -4.61 5.04 3.47
C GLN A 521 -3.96 5.99 2.45
N VAL A 522 -4.66 6.22 1.33
CA VAL A 522 -4.34 7.24 0.33
C VAL A 522 -5.65 7.88 -0.17
N VAL A 523 -5.57 9.10 -0.68
CA VAL A 523 -6.77 9.87 -1.07
C VAL A 523 -6.70 10.32 -2.54
N GLY A 524 -7.82 10.85 -3.04
CA GLY A 524 -7.89 11.52 -4.34
C GLY A 524 -7.61 10.60 -5.53
N GLU A 525 -6.76 11.07 -6.45
CA GLU A 525 -6.45 10.37 -7.70
C GLU A 525 -5.71 9.05 -7.48
N THR A 526 -4.84 8.99 -6.46
CA THR A 526 -4.13 7.76 -6.10
C THR A 526 -5.09 6.65 -5.70
N ALA A 527 -6.10 6.96 -4.89
CA ALA A 527 -7.12 5.99 -4.49
C ALA A 527 -7.94 5.48 -5.68
N LYS A 528 -8.25 6.35 -6.66
CA LYS A 528 -8.96 5.96 -7.90
C LYS A 528 -8.10 5.03 -8.76
N THR A 529 -6.86 5.40 -9.02
CA THR A 529 -5.92 4.59 -9.82
C THR A 529 -5.73 3.20 -9.24
N LEU A 530 -5.60 3.08 -7.91
CA LEU A 530 -5.52 1.80 -7.23
C LEU A 530 -6.81 1.00 -7.34
N SER A 531 -7.95 1.63 -7.13
CA SER A 531 -9.27 0.97 -7.27
C SER A 531 -9.48 0.40 -8.67
N GLU A 532 -9.09 1.14 -9.71
CA GLU A 532 -9.15 0.67 -11.10
C GLU A 532 -8.21 -0.51 -11.35
N ARG A 533 -7.02 -0.50 -10.78
CA ARG A 533 -6.05 -1.59 -10.88
C ARG A 533 -6.52 -2.88 -10.20
N PHE A 534 -7.24 -2.79 -9.09
CA PHE A 534 -7.82 -3.95 -8.42
C PHE A 534 -9.01 -4.55 -9.17
N GLY A 535 -9.51 -3.84 -10.16
CA GLY A 535 -10.54 -4.32 -11.07
C GLY A 535 -11.95 -4.17 -10.53
N LYS A 536 -12.88 -4.73 -11.30
CA LYS A 536 -14.31 -4.65 -11.04
C LYS A 536 -14.90 -6.05 -10.85
N VAL A 537 -15.95 -6.12 -10.05
CA VAL A 537 -16.72 -7.34 -9.79
C VAL A 537 -18.18 -7.11 -10.14
N LEU A 538 -18.85 -8.17 -10.62
CA LEU A 538 -20.27 -8.15 -10.89
C LEU A 538 -21.03 -8.21 -9.55
N GLN A 539 -21.69 -7.11 -9.16
CA GLN A 539 -22.56 -7.04 -8.00
C GLN A 539 -24.03 -7.08 -8.43
N LYS A 540 -24.81 -7.91 -7.71
CA LYS A 540 -26.27 -7.93 -7.86
C LYS A 540 -26.86 -6.84 -6.96
N ARG A 541 -27.34 -5.76 -7.54
CA ARG A 541 -28.08 -4.73 -6.82
C ARG A 541 -29.56 -5.04 -6.86
N HIS A 542 -30.19 -5.10 -5.69
CA HIS A 542 -31.63 -5.22 -5.55
C HIS A 542 -32.23 -3.81 -5.47
N SER A 543 -32.90 -3.38 -6.53
CA SER A 543 -33.69 -2.17 -6.50
C SER A 543 -35.14 -2.53 -6.17
N ILE A 544 -35.65 -2.02 -5.07
CA ILE A 544 -37.04 -2.24 -4.66
C ILE A 544 -37.81 -0.97 -4.92
N THR A 545 -38.69 -1.00 -5.90
CA THR A 545 -39.64 0.09 -6.15
C THR A 545 -40.95 -0.25 -5.43
N ILE A 546 -41.35 0.61 -4.48
CA ILE A 546 -42.55 0.43 -3.70
C ILE A 546 -43.58 1.45 -4.21
N ASN A 547 -44.58 1.01 -4.98
CA ASN A 547 -45.81 1.77 -5.27
C ASN A 547 -46.90 1.41 -4.27
N ARG A 548 -47.93 2.28 -4.11
CA ARG A 548 -49.02 2.07 -3.12
C ARG A 548 -49.65 0.68 -3.17
N ASN A 549 -49.67 0.01 -4.31
CA ASN A 549 -50.32 -1.28 -4.51
C ASN A 549 -49.44 -2.40 -5.04
N ASP A 550 -48.14 -2.11 -5.43
CA ASP A 550 -47.26 -3.11 -5.98
C ASP A 550 -45.80 -2.92 -5.52
N LYS A 551 -45.12 -4.01 -5.23
CA LYS A 551 -43.66 -4.06 -5.01
C LYS A 551 -43.03 -4.74 -6.21
N SER A 552 -42.29 -3.99 -7.00
CA SER A 552 -41.39 -4.61 -8.00
C SER A 552 -39.97 -4.64 -7.47
N THR A 553 -39.37 -5.81 -7.46
CA THR A 553 -37.93 -5.99 -7.15
C THR A 553 -37.24 -6.22 -8.46
N SER A 554 -36.44 -5.26 -8.92
CA SER A 554 -35.55 -5.48 -10.04
C SER A 554 -34.16 -5.84 -9.53
N ILE A 555 -33.61 -6.94 -10.07
CA ILE A 555 -32.22 -7.35 -9.82
C ILE A 555 -31.40 -6.87 -10.99
N ASN A 556 -30.66 -5.80 -10.80
CA ASN A 556 -29.72 -5.30 -11.77
C ASN A 556 -28.32 -5.81 -11.42
N THR A 557 -27.66 -6.42 -12.40
CA THR A 557 -26.23 -6.79 -12.27
C THR A 557 -25.42 -5.63 -12.79
N GLN A 558 -24.64 -5.01 -11.94
CA GLN A 558 -23.76 -3.88 -12.27
C GLN A 558 -22.30 -4.23 -11.98
N MET A 559 -21.39 -3.73 -12.82
CA MET A 559 -19.96 -3.81 -12.58
C MET A 559 -19.55 -2.71 -11.58
N ASP A 560 -19.20 -3.11 -10.37
CA ASP A 560 -18.70 -2.20 -9.34
C ASP A 560 -17.22 -2.48 -9.03
N SER A 561 -16.48 -1.48 -8.54
CA SER A 561 -15.10 -1.66 -8.13
C SER A 561 -15.00 -2.70 -6.99
N LEU A 562 -14.06 -3.65 -7.11
CA LEU A 562 -13.82 -4.65 -6.05
C LEU A 562 -13.46 -3.97 -4.72
N ILE A 563 -12.58 -2.95 -4.76
CA ILE A 563 -12.27 -2.08 -3.63
C ILE A 563 -12.55 -0.65 -4.05
N PRO A 564 -13.62 -0.02 -3.58
CA PRO A 564 -13.97 1.34 -3.94
C PRO A 564 -12.91 2.36 -3.45
N PRO A 565 -12.71 3.49 -4.15
CA PRO A 565 -11.77 4.54 -3.71
C PRO A 565 -12.07 5.08 -2.31
N SER A 566 -13.34 5.14 -1.93
CA SER A 566 -13.77 5.55 -0.60
C SER A 566 -13.26 4.62 0.51
N LYS A 567 -13.24 3.32 0.27
CA LYS A 567 -12.67 2.34 1.22
C LYS A 567 -11.15 2.54 1.37
N ILE A 568 -10.44 2.78 0.28
CA ILE A 568 -8.99 3.04 0.31
C ILE A 568 -8.69 4.32 1.10
N SER A 569 -9.52 5.36 0.91
CA SER A 569 -9.35 6.65 1.58
C SER A 569 -9.70 6.62 3.07
N SER A 570 -10.47 5.64 3.52
CA SER A 570 -10.91 5.48 4.91
C SER A 570 -10.15 4.39 5.69
N LEU A 571 -9.09 3.81 5.12
CA LEU A 571 -8.29 2.80 5.80
C LEU A 571 -7.70 3.34 7.10
N THR A 572 -7.76 2.55 8.14
CA THR A 572 -7.11 2.82 9.43
C THR A 572 -5.66 2.35 9.43
N GLN A 573 -4.86 2.84 10.37
CA GLN A 573 -3.47 2.42 10.53
C GLN A 573 -3.35 0.88 10.67
N GLY A 574 -2.44 0.28 9.91
CA GLY A 574 -2.24 -1.17 9.86
C GLY A 574 -3.13 -1.92 8.87
N MET A 575 -4.19 -1.27 8.36
CA MET A 575 -5.01 -1.81 7.28
C MET A 575 -4.38 -1.51 5.93
N PHE A 576 -4.31 -2.52 5.08
CA PHE A 576 -3.74 -2.43 3.74
C PHE A 576 -4.66 -3.04 2.69
N VAL A 577 -4.62 -2.44 1.51
CA VAL A 577 -5.16 -3.01 0.29
C VAL A 577 -4.04 -3.22 -0.71
N GLY A 578 -4.18 -4.19 -1.60
CA GLY A 578 -3.15 -4.41 -2.58
C GLY A 578 -3.36 -5.63 -3.44
N SER A 579 -2.32 -5.93 -4.21
CA SER A 579 -2.26 -7.11 -5.04
C SER A 579 -0.85 -7.68 -5.08
N VAL A 580 -0.73 -9.00 -5.16
CA VAL A 580 0.53 -9.73 -5.28
C VAL A 580 0.56 -10.55 -6.56
N ALA A 581 1.76 -10.77 -7.07
CA ALA A 581 2.00 -11.56 -8.26
C ALA A 581 2.35 -13.01 -7.89
N ASP A 582 1.75 -13.97 -8.57
CA ASP A 582 2.07 -15.38 -8.49
C ASP A 582 3.22 -15.80 -9.42
N THR A 583 3.61 -17.06 -9.32
CA THR A 583 4.59 -17.73 -10.18
C THR A 583 3.92 -18.78 -11.05
N PHE A 584 4.66 -19.35 -11.99
CA PHE A 584 4.17 -20.51 -12.76
C PHE A 584 4.05 -21.76 -11.89
N ASP A 585 4.94 -21.91 -10.92
CA ASP A 585 5.04 -23.10 -10.07
C ASP A 585 4.08 -23.03 -8.88
N GLU A 586 3.87 -21.82 -8.35
CA GLU A 586 3.02 -21.57 -7.19
C GLU A 586 1.95 -20.51 -7.52
N ARG A 587 0.70 -20.95 -7.60
CA ARG A 587 -0.42 -20.05 -7.86
C ARG A 587 -1.03 -19.54 -6.57
N ILE A 588 -1.22 -18.23 -6.51
CA ILE A 588 -1.99 -17.56 -5.47
C ILE A 588 -3.43 -17.44 -5.96
N GLU A 589 -4.36 -18.08 -5.27
CA GLU A 589 -5.78 -18.07 -5.68
C GLU A 589 -6.39 -16.68 -5.51
N GLN A 590 -6.09 -16.03 -4.39
CA GLN A 590 -6.61 -14.70 -4.04
C GLN A 590 -5.46 -13.68 -4.05
N LYS A 591 -5.20 -13.08 -5.22
CA LYS A 591 -4.08 -12.14 -5.41
C LYS A 591 -4.34 -10.76 -4.82
N ILE A 592 -5.61 -10.36 -4.67
CA ILE A 592 -6.02 -9.06 -4.15
C ILE A 592 -6.37 -9.23 -2.68
N PHE A 593 -5.95 -8.28 -1.87
CA PHE A 593 -6.19 -8.30 -0.43
C PHE A 593 -6.72 -6.96 0.09
N HIS A 594 -7.50 -7.04 1.16
CA HIS A 594 -7.98 -5.94 2.00
C HIS A 594 -8.00 -6.44 3.45
N CYS A 595 -6.93 -6.21 4.18
CA CYS A 595 -6.69 -6.85 5.47
C CYS A 595 -5.83 -5.97 6.37
N GLU A 596 -5.81 -6.33 7.64
CA GLU A 596 -4.83 -5.83 8.60
C GLU A 596 -3.60 -6.72 8.56
N ILE A 597 -2.41 -6.12 8.43
CA ILE A 597 -1.14 -6.85 8.57
C ILE A 597 -0.87 -6.99 10.06
N VAL A 598 -0.76 -8.24 10.52
CA VAL A 598 -0.54 -8.54 11.93
C VAL A 598 0.93 -8.41 12.27
N VAL A 599 1.25 -7.43 13.11
CA VAL A 599 2.61 -7.24 13.65
C VAL A 599 2.56 -7.44 15.16
N ASP A 600 3.42 -8.31 15.67
CA ASP A 600 3.58 -8.49 17.11
C ASP A 600 4.33 -7.27 17.70
N ALA A 601 3.54 -6.29 18.13
CA ALA A 601 4.06 -5.04 18.67
C ALA A 601 4.92 -5.23 19.94
N GLU A 602 4.65 -6.26 20.74
CA GLU A 602 5.43 -6.55 21.95
C GLU A 602 6.79 -7.15 21.57
N LYS A 603 6.81 -8.05 20.59
CA LYS A 603 8.04 -8.61 20.04
C LYS A 603 8.91 -7.50 19.44
N VAL A 604 8.34 -6.63 18.61
CA VAL A 604 9.06 -5.50 18.00
C VAL A 604 9.63 -4.57 19.06
N LYS A 605 8.86 -4.18 20.07
CA LYS A 605 9.35 -3.33 21.18
C LYS A 605 10.48 -3.99 21.97
N ARG A 606 10.45 -5.31 22.15
CA ARG A 606 11.54 -6.05 22.80
C ARG A 606 12.79 -6.06 21.95
N GLU A 607 12.65 -6.28 20.65
CA GLU A 607 13.75 -6.24 19.69
C GLU A 607 14.37 -4.84 19.65
N GLU A 608 13.57 -3.78 19.50
CA GLU A 608 14.05 -2.38 19.46
C GLU A 608 14.82 -1.98 20.73
N LYS A 609 14.37 -2.43 21.91
CA LYS A 609 15.10 -2.21 23.16
C LYS A 609 16.44 -2.95 23.24
N ALA A 610 16.58 -4.06 22.52
CA ALA A 610 17.80 -4.85 22.46
C ALA A 610 18.75 -4.38 21.35
N TYR A 611 18.31 -3.50 20.46
CA TYR A 611 19.15 -3.03 19.35
C TYR A 611 20.36 -2.25 19.84
N LYS A 612 21.50 -2.63 19.29
CA LYS A 612 22.76 -1.91 19.45
C LYS A 612 22.81 -0.78 18.43
N PRO A 613 23.30 0.39 18.78
CA PRO A 613 23.55 1.45 17.80
C PRO A 613 24.60 1.01 16.78
N ILE A 614 24.53 1.62 15.60
CA ILE A 614 25.56 1.43 14.57
C ILE A 614 26.93 1.82 15.20
N PRO A 615 27.96 0.96 15.09
CA PRO A 615 29.24 1.21 15.73
C PRO A 615 29.92 2.47 15.18
N VAL A 616 30.84 3.00 15.95
CA VAL A 616 31.80 4.00 15.45
C VAL A 616 32.74 3.31 14.45
N ILE A 617 32.80 3.85 13.23
CA ILE A 617 33.57 3.29 12.11
C ILE A 617 34.93 3.97 12.04
N THR A 618 34.94 5.31 12.06
CA THR A 618 36.18 6.09 12.06
C THR A 618 36.40 6.70 13.44
N ASP A 619 37.52 6.35 14.06
CA ASP A 619 37.96 6.99 15.30
C ASP A 619 38.72 8.28 14.97
N PHE A 620 38.17 9.39 15.39
CA PHE A 620 38.76 10.72 15.24
C PHE A 620 39.49 11.19 16.52
N THR A 621 39.86 10.27 17.39
CA THR A 621 40.53 10.60 18.65
C THR A 621 42.02 10.62 18.41
N ASP A 622 42.72 11.69 18.86
CA ASP A 622 44.16 11.76 18.81
C ASP A 622 44.84 10.92 19.92
N GLU A 623 46.15 10.81 19.89
CA GLU A 623 46.94 10.03 20.85
C GLU A 623 46.72 10.51 22.32
N ASN A 624 46.19 11.70 22.52
CA ASN A 624 45.91 12.29 23.83
C ASN A 624 44.45 12.10 24.26
N GLY A 625 43.62 11.40 23.46
CA GLY A 625 42.21 11.18 23.74
C GLY A 625 41.31 12.38 23.39
N LYS A 626 41.82 13.38 22.64
CA LYS A 626 41.05 14.53 22.21
C LYS A 626 40.32 14.22 20.88
N ASP A 627 39.06 14.63 20.81
CA ASP A 627 38.26 14.60 19.57
C ASP A 627 38.79 15.62 18.54
N CYS A 628 39.32 15.13 17.43
CA CYS A 628 39.87 15.89 16.32
C CYS A 628 39.04 15.80 15.04
N MET A 629 37.79 15.38 15.10
CA MET A 629 36.95 15.18 13.91
C MET A 629 36.83 16.41 13.04
N LYS A 630 36.60 17.57 13.63
CA LYS A 630 36.44 18.82 12.87
C LYS A 630 37.75 19.22 12.16
N GLU A 631 38.86 19.08 12.86
CA GLU A 631 40.19 19.39 12.35
C GLU A 631 40.54 18.46 11.18
N MET A 632 40.40 17.17 11.33
CA MET A 632 40.72 16.17 10.30
C MET A 632 39.82 16.31 9.05
N ILE A 633 38.56 16.57 9.23
CA ILE A 633 37.62 16.80 8.12
C ILE A 633 37.95 18.09 7.39
N GLN A 634 38.30 19.16 8.13
CA GLN A 634 38.72 20.43 7.53
C GLN A 634 40.09 20.31 6.82
N GLU A 635 41.00 19.56 7.35
CA GLU A 635 42.27 19.23 6.71
C GLU A 635 42.08 18.51 5.38
N ASN A 636 41.23 17.45 5.35
CA ASN A 636 40.88 16.76 4.13
C ASN A 636 40.25 17.68 3.08
N TYR A 637 39.36 18.59 3.52
CA TYR A 637 38.76 19.60 2.64
C TYR A 637 39.82 20.53 2.03
N ASN A 638 40.75 21.02 2.86
CA ASN A 638 41.82 21.90 2.42
C ASN A 638 42.83 21.17 1.51
N ARG A 639 43.12 19.89 1.79
CA ARG A 639 43.96 19.04 0.95
C ARG A 639 43.39 18.89 -0.46
N ILE A 640 42.07 18.56 -0.59
CA ILE A 640 41.44 18.42 -1.89
C ILE A 640 41.53 19.73 -2.71
N LYS A 641 41.35 20.86 -2.07
CA LYS A 641 41.55 22.17 -2.72
C LYS A 641 43.00 22.44 -3.15
N ALA A 642 43.95 22.01 -2.34
CA ALA A 642 45.38 22.11 -2.67
C ALA A 642 45.73 21.17 -3.83
N ASP A 643 45.24 19.92 -3.80
CA ASP A 643 45.43 18.94 -4.88
C ASP A 643 44.93 19.50 -6.22
N VAL A 644 43.74 20.08 -6.26
CA VAL A 644 43.18 20.64 -7.49
C VAL A 644 44.00 21.88 -7.97
N ARG A 645 44.49 22.72 -7.06
CA ARG A 645 45.41 23.81 -7.45
C ARG A 645 46.68 23.27 -8.07
N GLN A 646 47.24 22.22 -7.49
CA GLN A 646 48.45 21.59 -8.00
C GLN A 646 48.20 20.90 -9.37
N ILE A 647 47.08 20.22 -9.56
CA ILE A 647 46.70 19.66 -10.84
C ILE A 647 46.67 20.72 -11.93
N VAL A 648 46.01 21.84 -11.65
CA VAL A 648 45.90 22.96 -12.60
C VAL A 648 47.30 23.55 -12.91
N ALA A 649 48.14 23.75 -11.90
CA ALA A 649 49.49 24.26 -12.10
C ALA A 649 50.36 23.32 -12.94
N ASP A 650 50.39 22.01 -12.59
CA ASP A 650 51.13 20.96 -13.30
C ASP A 650 50.71 20.88 -14.79
N GLU A 651 49.41 20.94 -15.05
CA GLU A 651 48.87 20.82 -16.41
C GLU A 651 49.13 22.09 -17.25
N LEU A 652 49.00 23.27 -16.67
CA LEU A 652 49.35 24.53 -17.39
C LEU A 652 50.83 24.58 -17.71
N GLU A 653 51.70 24.14 -16.81
CA GLU A 653 53.15 24.03 -17.05
C GLU A 653 53.43 22.99 -18.15
N ARG A 654 52.75 21.82 -18.14
CA ARG A 654 52.87 20.81 -19.21
C ARG A 654 52.46 21.39 -20.57
N ILE A 655 51.34 22.11 -20.66
CA ILE A 655 50.84 22.71 -21.89
C ILE A 655 51.82 23.80 -22.37
N GLN A 656 52.38 24.60 -21.46
CA GLN A 656 53.33 25.67 -21.81
C GLN A 656 54.66 25.08 -22.37
N ASN A 657 55.11 23.95 -21.85
CA ASN A 657 56.35 23.32 -22.23
C ASN A 657 56.21 22.44 -23.47
N ASP A 658 55.00 22.08 -23.92
CA ASP A 658 54.73 21.29 -25.11
C ASP A 658 54.47 22.20 -26.33
N PRO A 659 55.37 22.22 -27.32
CA PRO A 659 55.18 23.05 -28.52
C PRO A 659 53.85 22.79 -29.29
N ALA A 660 53.37 21.52 -29.23
CA ALA A 660 52.14 21.15 -29.90
C ALA A 660 50.89 21.73 -29.20
N LEU A 661 50.95 21.97 -27.87
CA LEU A 661 49.84 22.41 -27.04
C LEU A 661 49.91 23.87 -26.62
N ALA A 662 51.09 24.53 -26.72
CA ALA A 662 51.32 25.93 -26.27
C ALA A 662 50.33 26.93 -26.92
N HIS A 663 49.79 26.64 -28.10
CA HIS A 663 48.79 27.46 -28.77
C HIS A 663 47.48 27.58 -27.98
N LEU A 664 47.15 26.57 -27.14
CA LEU A 664 45.93 26.55 -26.32
C LEU A 664 45.96 27.65 -25.23
N LEU A 665 47.14 28.10 -24.77
CA LEU A 665 47.30 29.16 -23.81
C LEU A 665 47.27 30.58 -24.43
N GLN A 666 47.49 30.67 -25.75
CA GLN A 666 47.52 31.94 -26.49
C GLN A 666 46.14 32.40 -26.98
N GLN A 667 45.15 31.54 -26.84
CA GLN A 667 43.77 31.82 -27.23
C GLN A 667 43.07 32.65 -26.11
N LYS A 668 43.45 33.93 -25.95
CA LYS A 668 42.80 34.88 -25.05
C LYS A 668 41.87 35.81 -25.80
#